data_746a0245b0ed8e62633fb305b6ccd20d
#
_entry.id   746a0245b0ed8e62633fb305b6ccd20d
#
_cell.length_a   1.000
_cell.length_b   1.000
_cell.length_c   1.000
_cell.angle_alpha   90.00
_cell.angle_beta   90.00
_cell.angle_gamma   90.00
#
_symmetry.space_group_name_H-M   'P 1'
#
loop_
_entity.id
_entity.type
_entity.pdbx_description
1 polymer ?
#
loop_
_entity_poly.entity_id
_entity_poly.type
_entity_poly.pdbx_seq_one_letter_code
_entity_poly.pdbx_strand_id
1 'polypeptide(L)'
;MKYQKWHIGTASEQDTALLKEAGYPSLLATVLAARGITTSEAAAEALERETSLTISPMLMRDMDKAVARIQKALANDETIAVFGDYDVDGITSTVLLLDYLKNCGAKCLRYIPRRIEDGYGLSKDAIQGLRDKGATLMITVDCGITGNEEIDFAASIGMDVVVTDHHECKENLPRAVAVVDPHRPDDTYPFKYLAGVGVALKLVLALGGPDRENALFARYCTLAAIGTIADVMRMEGENRTIVSCGLAALNHTDFVGIHALLKEAGLLGKPITSIQIGFVLSPRINAAGRMGAADLAADLLQETDPVKAEELAKQLCDLNRERQAVEQSICADAIAQIERLRPEERNALVLSSEEWHQGVVGIVASRLSEKYAAPSFMIHLKDGSGKGSCRSYGGFNLFSALESCSDLLDGFGGHELAAGFTIPEENIDTFRQRMNRFVKAASGGERAVSCLEVDAAISNPADMTLEQVDHLAQLEPYGSGNPRPVFALLGATVDSVQAVGQGKHLKLRLSKGPIRFDAIFFSMPEAAAQLEPGCRVDAAFYLQANTFRGTTTLQLQLVDLRPSLTPSRHEAESLDLLHRLTGEQPLTAQETARLMISRDQFAAFWRILDRHLKQGKLETDLLPYLRSLAAQVGGCDSFLRAALALTVFQERGLISLSRQEDRVTLCLNPIQGKVDLYASPCLRRLRGGAEVKRGDSQ
;
A
#
# COMPACT_ATOMS: atom_id res chain seq x y z
N MET A 1 15.70 -6.28 1.86
CA MET A 1 14.31 -6.78 1.97
C MET A 1 13.44 -5.67 2.51
N LYS A 2 12.32 -5.40 1.85
CA LYS A 2 11.35 -4.38 2.29
C LYS A 2 10.34 -4.99 3.28
N TYR A 3 9.99 -6.27 3.08
CA TYR A 3 9.06 -7.02 3.91
C TYR A 3 9.78 -8.17 4.64
N GLN A 4 9.35 -8.44 5.86
CA GLN A 4 9.95 -9.50 6.68
C GLN A 4 9.33 -10.87 6.36
N LYS A 5 8.07 -10.91 5.95
CA LYS A 5 7.34 -12.12 5.57
C LYS A 5 6.61 -11.92 4.25
N TRP A 6 6.51 -12.97 3.44
CA TRP A 6 5.63 -13.03 2.28
C TRP A 6 4.55 -14.06 2.54
N HIS A 7 3.32 -13.66 2.37
CA HIS A 7 2.18 -14.54 2.32
C HIS A 7 1.87 -14.79 0.84
N ILE A 8 2.17 -16.00 0.35
CA ILE A 8 1.93 -16.38 -1.04
C ILE A 8 0.60 -17.09 -1.09
N GLY A 9 -0.36 -16.53 -1.81
CA GLY A 9 -1.66 -17.11 -2.07
C GLY A 9 -1.51 -18.47 -2.77
N THR A 10 -2.29 -19.43 -2.33
CA THR A 10 -2.35 -20.75 -2.94
C THR A 10 -3.64 -20.84 -3.76
N ALA A 11 -3.51 -20.58 -5.06
CA ALA A 11 -4.60 -20.94 -5.98
C ALA A 11 -4.72 -22.48 -6.02
N SER A 12 -5.93 -23.00 -5.85
CA SER A 12 -6.19 -24.41 -6.08
C SER A 12 -5.87 -24.75 -7.54
N GLU A 13 -5.08 -25.82 -7.78
CA GLU A 13 -4.79 -26.28 -9.13
C GLU A 13 -6.08 -26.63 -9.90
N GLN A 14 -7.06 -27.18 -9.19
CA GLN A 14 -8.36 -27.53 -9.74
C GLN A 14 -9.14 -26.27 -10.19
N ASP A 15 -9.25 -25.26 -9.34
CA ASP A 15 -9.98 -24.02 -9.65
C ASP A 15 -9.30 -23.27 -10.80
N THR A 16 -7.97 -23.21 -10.78
CA THR A 16 -7.20 -22.61 -11.88
C THR A 16 -7.41 -23.36 -13.20
N ALA A 17 -7.49 -24.69 -13.16
CA ALA A 17 -7.74 -25.51 -14.35
C ALA A 17 -9.16 -25.27 -14.90
N LEU A 18 -10.18 -25.23 -14.04
CA LEU A 18 -11.57 -24.95 -14.43
C LEU A 18 -11.70 -23.57 -15.13
N LEU A 19 -11.07 -22.55 -14.60
CA LEU A 19 -11.08 -21.22 -15.24
C LEU A 19 -10.33 -21.22 -16.58
N LYS A 20 -9.23 -21.95 -16.71
CA LYS A 20 -8.52 -22.12 -18.00
C LYS A 20 -9.37 -22.88 -19.02
N GLU A 21 -10.08 -23.92 -18.62
CA GLU A 21 -11.04 -24.66 -19.48
C GLU A 21 -12.20 -23.77 -19.92
N ALA A 22 -12.62 -22.84 -19.07
CA ALA A 22 -13.61 -21.80 -19.42
C ALA A 22 -13.07 -20.70 -20.36
N GLY A 23 -11.77 -20.77 -20.73
CA GLY A 23 -11.14 -19.85 -21.69
C GLY A 23 -10.37 -18.68 -21.09
N TYR A 24 -10.24 -18.60 -19.76
CA TYR A 24 -9.46 -17.52 -19.14
C TYR A 24 -7.95 -17.77 -19.31
N PRO A 25 -7.16 -16.71 -19.64
CA PRO A 25 -5.71 -16.79 -19.79
C PRO A 25 -5.00 -17.24 -18.51
N SER A 26 -3.85 -17.93 -18.66
CA SER A 26 -3.19 -18.66 -17.57
C SER A 26 -2.95 -17.84 -16.30
N LEU A 27 -2.32 -16.64 -16.42
CA LEU A 27 -2.02 -15.81 -15.25
C LEU A 27 -3.28 -15.15 -14.68
N LEU A 28 -4.22 -14.75 -15.53
CA LEU A 28 -5.50 -14.19 -15.10
C LEU A 28 -6.30 -15.23 -14.30
N ALA A 29 -6.43 -16.47 -14.81
CA ALA A 29 -7.09 -17.58 -14.11
C ALA A 29 -6.44 -17.86 -12.75
N THR A 30 -5.11 -17.83 -12.69
CA THR A 30 -4.37 -18.03 -11.43
C THR A 30 -4.67 -16.94 -10.41
N VAL A 31 -4.70 -15.65 -10.82
CA VAL A 31 -5.02 -14.52 -9.93
C VAL A 31 -6.47 -14.60 -9.45
N LEU A 32 -7.42 -14.88 -10.35
CA LEU A 32 -8.83 -15.01 -9.98
C LEU A 32 -9.02 -16.14 -8.95
N ALA A 33 -8.47 -17.32 -9.20
CA ALA A 33 -8.54 -18.45 -8.26
C ALA A 33 -7.89 -18.13 -6.91
N ALA A 34 -6.72 -17.47 -6.90
CA ALA A 34 -6.03 -17.04 -5.67
C ALA A 34 -6.86 -16.04 -4.85
N ARG A 35 -7.71 -15.26 -5.50
CA ARG A 35 -8.64 -14.30 -4.87
C ARG A 35 -9.99 -14.91 -4.51
N GLY A 36 -10.15 -16.24 -4.65
CA GLY A 36 -11.39 -16.97 -4.33
C GLY A 36 -12.47 -16.89 -5.40
N ILE A 37 -12.15 -16.40 -6.61
CA ILE A 37 -13.06 -16.36 -7.76
C ILE A 37 -12.83 -17.64 -8.55
N THR A 38 -13.70 -18.65 -8.33
CA THR A 38 -13.45 -20.04 -8.77
C THR A 38 -14.41 -20.53 -9.85
N THR A 39 -15.46 -19.75 -10.17
CA THR A 39 -16.42 -20.10 -11.23
C THR A 39 -16.33 -19.14 -12.41
N SER A 40 -16.75 -19.62 -13.60
CA SER A 40 -16.78 -18.79 -14.82
C SER A 40 -17.73 -17.61 -14.70
N GLU A 41 -18.87 -17.79 -14.02
CA GLU A 41 -19.87 -16.75 -13.80
C GLU A 41 -19.33 -15.64 -12.89
N ALA A 42 -18.72 -16.02 -11.76
CA ALA A 42 -18.10 -15.05 -10.84
C ALA A 42 -16.91 -14.33 -11.48
N ALA A 43 -16.15 -15.02 -12.35
CA ALA A 43 -15.06 -14.42 -13.11
C ALA A 43 -15.58 -13.42 -14.15
N ALA A 44 -16.66 -13.75 -14.85
CA ALA A 44 -17.31 -12.83 -15.79
C ALA A 44 -17.80 -11.57 -15.08
N GLU A 45 -18.50 -11.72 -13.95
CA GLU A 45 -18.97 -10.61 -13.11
C GLU A 45 -17.81 -9.73 -12.60
N ALA A 46 -16.74 -10.35 -12.09
CA ALA A 46 -15.56 -9.62 -11.59
C ALA A 46 -14.79 -8.86 -12.68
N LEU A 47 -14.85 -9.31 -13.93
CA LEU A 47 -14.18 -8.69 -15.08
C LEU A 47 -15.11 -7.80 -15.90
N GLU A 48 -16.42 -7.81 -15.61
CA GLU A 48 -17.38 -6.99 -16.31
C GLU A 48 -17.04 -5.51 -16.21
N ARG A 49 -17.16 -4.82 -17.34
CA ARG A 49 -16.97 -3.37 -17.43
C ARG A 49 -18.29 -2.75 -17.86
N GLU A 50 -19.10 -2.41 -16.88
CA GLU A 50 -20.30 -1.61 -17.14
C GLU A 50 -19.90 -0.23 -17.68
N THR A 51 -20.68 0.28 -18.63
CA THR A 51 -20.48 1.58 -19.28
C THR A 51 -21.44 2.65 -18.76
N SER A 52 -22.36 2.27 -17.86
CA SER A 52 -23.35 3.15 -17.23
C SER A 52 -23.66 2.68 -15.82
N LEU A 53 -24.13 3.59 -14.99
CA LEU A 53 -24.61 3.26 -13.65
C LEU A 53 -26.03 2.68 -13.74
N THR A 54 -26.25 1.54 -13.10
CA THR A 54 -27.54 0.82 -13.16
C THR A 54 -28.42 1.09 -11.95
N ILE A 55 -27.84 1.52 -10.82
CA ILE A 55 -28.58 1.80 -9.58
C ILE A 55 -29.13 3.21 -9.62
N SER A 56 -30.46 3.33 -9.57
CA SER A 56 -31.11 4.65 -9.59
C SER A 56 -30.71 5.52 -8.39
N PRO A 57 -30.31 6.79 -8.61
CA PRO A 57 -29.98 7.71 -7.52
C PRO A 57 -31.16 7.97 -6.59
N MET A 58 -32.40 7.81 -7.06
CA MET A 58 -33.63 8.03 -6.30
C MET A 58 -33.85 6.97 -5.19
N LEU A 59 -33.04 5.90 -5.15
CA LEU A 59 -33.06 4.92 -4.05
C LEU A 59 -32.34 5.41 -2.79
N MET A 60 -31.48 6.45 -2.91
CA MET A 60 -30.85 7.07 -1.74
C MET A 60 -31.90 7.84 -0.93
N ARG A 61 -31.83 7.64 0.38
CA ARG A 61 -32.75 8.32 1.31
C ARG A 61 -32.63 9.84 1.18
N ASP A 62 -33.77 10.54 1.21
CA ASP A 62 -33.90 12.00 1.07
C ASP A 62 -33.41 12.59 -0.28
N MET A 63 -33.05 11.79 -1.28
CA MET A 63 -32.67 12.28 -2.61
C MET A 63 -33.82 13.06 -3.27
N ASP A 64 -35.06 12.60 -3.09
CA ASP A 64 -36.26 13.28 -3.56
C ASP A 64 -36.43 14.67 -2.94
N LYS A 65 -36.18 14.81 -1.63
CA LYS A 65 -36.24 16.09 -0.92
C LYS A 65 -35.10 17.04 -1.35
N ALA A 66 -33.88 16.48 -1.52
CA ALA A 66 -32.72 17.23 -2.01
C ALA A 66 -33.01 17.82 -3.40
N VAL A 67 -33.47 16.99 -4.33
CA VAL A 67 -33.88 17.41 -5.70
C VAL A 67 -34.96 18.48 -5.65
N ALA A 68 -36.04 18.26 -4.88
CA ALA A 68 -37.14 19.21 -4.78
C ALA A 68 -36.68 20.57 -4.23
N ARG A 69 -35.81 20.57 -3.18
CA ARG A 69 -35.30 21.84 -2.61
C ARG A 69 -34.38 22.59 -3.55
N ILE A 70 -33.49 21.89 -4.24
CA ILE A 70 -32.58 22.51 -5.22
C ILE A 70 -33.35 23.04 -6.43
N GLN A 71 -34.31 22.28 -6.98
CA GLN A 71 -35.17 22.75 -8.07
C GLN A 71 -35.99 23.98 -7.66
N LYS A 72 -36.46 24.04 -6.42
CA LYS A 72 -37.13 25.25 -5.88
C LYS A 72 -36.18 26.43 -5.84
N ALA A 73 -34.93 26.24 -5.44
CA ALA A 73 -33.94 27.31 -5.42
C ALA A 73 -33.63 27.84 -6.82
N LEU A 74 -33.48 26.94 -7.81
CA LEU A 74 -33.28 27.29 -9.21
C LEU A 74 -34.48 28.08 -9.77
N ALA A 75 -35.70 27.64 -9.48
CA ALA A 75 -36.92 28.30 -9.95
C ALA A 75 -37.12 29.71 -9.35
N ASN A 76 -36.65 29.93 -8.13
CA ASN A 76 -36.76 31.20 -7.42
C ASN A 76 -35.52 32.11 -7.55
N ASP A 77 -34.54 31.75 -8.39
CA ASP A 77 -33.28 32.48 -8.58
C ASP A 77 -32.52 32.73 -7.25
N GLU A 78 -32.58 31.74 -6.32
CA GLU A 78 -31.90 31.79 -5.04
C GLU A 78 -30.38 31.64 -5.21
N THR A 79 -29.61 32.28 -4.33
CA THR A 79 -28.18 32.08 -4.29
C THR A 79 -27.85 30.77 -3.54
N ILE A 80 -27.19 29.86 -4.22
CA ILE A 80 -26.83 28.52 -3.71
C ILE A 80 -25.34 28.52 -3.32
N ALA A 81 -25.03 28.18 -2.11
CA ALA A 81 -23.64 27.92 -1.67
C ALA A 81 -23.33 26.42 -1.79
N VAL A 82 -22.19 26.07 -2.39
CA VAL A 82 -21.62 24.72 -2.35
C VAL A 82 -20.44 24.74 -1.38
N PHE A 83 -20.54 23.95 -0.31
CA PHE A 83 -19.56 23.83 0.73
C PHE A 83 -18.91 22.44 0.64
N GLY A 84 -17.63 22.37 0.27
CA GLY A 84 -16.88 21.12 0.13
C GLY A 84 -15.78 20.94 1.17
N ASP A 85 -15.04 19.83 1.07
CA ASP A 85 -13.81 19.63 1.82
C ASP A 85 -12.57 20.03 0.99
N TYR A 86 -11.42 20.12 1.64
CA TYR A 86 -10.14 20.61 1.08
C TYR A 86 -9.31 19.52 0.38
N ASP A 87 -9.71 18.28 0.41
CA ASP A 87 -9.01 17.20 -0.28
C ASP A 87 -9.52 17.00 -1.73
N VAL A 88 -9.00 15.97 -2.41
CA VAL A 88 -9.35 15.75 -3.82
C VAL A 88 -10.82 15.39 -3.99
N ASP A 89 -11.39 14.61 -3.06
CA ASP A 89 -12.78 14.20 -3.15
C ASP A 89 -13.71 15.42 -2.97
N GLY A 90 -13.50 16.19 -1.91
CA GLY A 90 -14.24 17.42 -1.65
C GLY A 90 -14.09 18.46 -2.78
N ILE A 91 -12.87 18.64 -3.31
CA ILE A 91 -12.61 19.56 -4.42
C ILE A 91 -13.33 19.10 -5.70
N THR A 92 -13.22 17.82 -6.07
CA THR A 92 -13.88 17.30 -7.29
C THR A 92 -15.40 17.28 -7.16
N SER A 93 -15.93 16.96 -5.97
CA SER A 93 -17.36 17.06 -5.64
C SER A 93 -17.88 18.48 -5.79
N THR A 94 -17.16 19.45 -5.24
CA THR A 94 -17.47 20.88 -5.32
C THR A 94 -17.50 21.36 -6.77
N VAL A 95 -16.47 21.04 -7.55
CA VAL A 95 -16.38 21.43 -8.95
C VAL A 95 -17.48 20.81 -9.79
N LEU A 96 -17.73 19.51 -9.60
CA LEU A 96 -18.79 18.78 -10.32
C LEU A 96 -20.16 19.41 -10.11
N LEU A 97 -20.54 19.65 -8.85
CA LEU A 97 -21.84 20.22 -8.52
C LEU A 97 -21.95 21.67 -8.96
N LEU A 98 -20.90 22.49 -8.80
CA LEU A 98 -20.89 23.89 -9.26
C LEU A 98 -21.01 24.01 -10.79
N ASP A 99 -20.29 23.17 -11.54
CA ASP A 99 -20.40 23.16 -13.01
C ASP A 99 -21.83 22.85 -13.45
N TYR A 100 -22.45 21.83 -12.84
CA TYR A 100 -23.84 21.49 -13.13
C TYR A 100 -24.80 22.61 -12.81
N LEU A 101 -24.74 23.19 -11.60
CA LEU A 101 -25.64 24.26 -11.16
C LEU A 101 -25.48 25.54 -12.02
N LYS A 102 -24.24 25.93 -12.35
CA LYS A 102 -23.96 27.05 -13.24
C LYS A 102 -24.52 26.81 -14.64
N ASN A 103 -24.42 25.60 -15.18
CA ASN A 103 -25.03 25.22 -16.47
C ASN A 103 -26.55 25.23 -16.41
N CYS A 104 -27.17 25.13 -15.23
CA CYS A 104 -28.60 25.35 -15.01
C CYS A 104 -28.96 26.83 -14.77
N GLY A 105 -27.99 27.76 -14.83
CA GLY A 105 -28.20 29.19 -14.62
C GLY A 105 -28.22 29.66 -13.17
N ALA A 106 -27.82 28.81 -12.22
CA ALA A 106 -27.82 29.15 -10.78
C ALA A 106 -26.78 30.22 -10.42
N LYS A 107 -27.15 31.09 -9.47
CA LYS A 107 -26.19 31.92 -8.74
C LYS A 107 -25.49 31.10 -7.67
N CYS A 108 -24.22 30.85 -7.88
CA CYS A 108 -23.45 29.94 -6.99
C CYS A 108 -22.34 30.66 -6.25
N LEU A 109 -22.17 30.32 -4.97
CA LEU A 109 -21.00 30.61 -4.15
C LEU A 109 -20.27 29.31 -3.89
N ARG A 110 -18.94 29.36 -3.82
CA ARG A 110 -18.07 28.26 -3.41
C ARG A 110 -17.46 28.55 -2.05
N TYR A 111 -17.36 27.54 -1.20
CA TYR A 111 -16.54 27.56 -0.02
C TYR A 111 -15.82 26.22 0.14
N ILE A 112 -14.50 26.30 0.31
CA ILE A 112 -13.63 25.16 0.64
C ILE A 112 -12.85 25.60 1.87
N PRO A 113 -12.93 24.87 3.02
CA PRO A 113 -12.24 25.24 4.25
C PRO A 113 -10.73 25.17 4.09
N ARG A 114 -9.99 26.01 4.82
CA ARG A 114 -8.56 25.95 4.88
C ARG A 114 -8.15 24.98 5.98
N ARG A 115 -7.53 23.86 5.59
CA ARG A 115 -7.15 22.76 6.48
C ARG A 115 -6.48 23.17 7.78
N ILE A 116 -5.61 24.20 7.76
CA ILE A 116 -4.81 24.62 8.90
C ILE A 116 -5.56 25.63 9.77
N GLU A 117 -6.29 26.55 9.15
CA GLU A 117 -6.97 27.67 9.80
C GLU A 117 -8.37 27.27 10.28
N ASP A 118 -9.18 26.69 9.38
CA ASP A 118 -10.60 26.38 9.64
C ASP A 118 -10.80 24.97 10.20
N GLY A 119 -9.87 24.04 9.92
CA GLY A 119 -10.00 22.62 10.28
C GLY A 119 -10.82 21.83 9.27
N TYR A 120 -11.42 20.73 9.73
CA TYR A 120 -12.29 19.85 8.94
C TYR A 120 -13.76 20.14 9.22
N GLY A 121 -14.57 20.12 8.16
CA GLY A 121 -16.03 20.22 8.26
C GLY A 121 -16.58 21.63 8.28
N LEU A 122 -17.82 21.74 8.71
CA LEU A 122 -18.56 23.02 8.76
C LEU A 122 -18.06 23.93 9.89
N SER A 123 -18.15 25.24 9.68
CA SER A 123 -17.93 26.24 10.74
C SER A 123 -19.00 27.32 10.72
N LYS A 124 -19.43 27.80 11.89
CA LYS A 124 -20.46 28.84 12.02
C LYS A 124 -20.04 30.15 11.36
N ASP A 125 -18.76 30.49 11.39
CA ASP A 125 -18.22 31.71 10.76
C ASP A 125 -18.28 31.62 9.23
N ALA A 126 -17.94 30.48 8.64
CA ALA A 126 -18.07 30.27 7.20
C ALA A 126 -19.53 30.32 6.75
N ILE A 127 -20.43 29.70 7.49
CA ILE A 127 -21.88 29.70 7.24
C ILE A 127 -22.42 31.13 7.29
N GLN A 128 -22.06 31.91 8.31
CA GLN A 128 -22.44 33.33 8.42
C GLN A 128 -21.92 34.13 7.22
N GLY A 129 -20.64 33.93 6.85
CA GLY A 129 -20.05 34.62 5.69
C GLY A 129 -20.73 34.29 4.36
N LEU A 130 -21.22 33.07 4.18
CA LEU A 130 -22.03 32.67 3.01
C LEU A 130 -23.40 33.33 3.05
N ARG A 131 -24.04 33.39 4.21
CA ARG A 131 -25.34 34.07 4.41
C ARG A 131 -25.24 35.55 4.11
N ASP A 132 -24.18 36.21 4.57
CA ASP A 132 -23.94 37.65 4.34
C ASP A 132 -23.74 37.97 2.85
N LYS A 133 -23.23 36.99 2.07
CA LYS A 133 -23.15 37.06 0.60
C LYS A 133 -24.47 36.73 -0.12
N GLY A 134 -25.55 36.48 0.63
CA GLY A 134 -26.89 36.28 0.11
C GLY A 134 -27.28 34.80 -0.12
N ALA A 135 -26.51 33.84 0.31
CA ALA A 135 -26.89 32.41 0.20
C ALA A 135 -28.14 32.12 1.06
N THR A 136 -29.11 31.44 0.48
CA THR A 136 -30.34 30.97 1.13
C THR A 136 -30.40 29.44 1.19
N LEU A 137 -29.64 28.79 0.34
CA LEU A 137 -29.43 27.33 0.34
C LEU A 137 -27.94 27.03 0.37
N MET A 138 -27.52 26.14 1.28
CA MET A 138 -26.19 25.55 1.28
C MET A 138 -26.31 24.05 0.95
N ILE A 139 -25.48 23.59 0.02
CA ILE A 139 -25.34 22.18 -0.29
C ILE A 139 -23.94 21.76 0.15
N THR A 140 -23.83 20.84 1.09
CA THR A 140 -22.53 20.28 1.48
C THR A 140 -22.20 19.12 0.57
N VAL A 141 -20.92 18.95 0.24
CA VAL A 141 -20.40 17.81 -0.51
C VAL A 141 -19.16 17.27 0.19
N ASP A 142 -19.13 15.95 0.41
CA ASP A 142 -18.02 15.27 1.09
C ASP A 142 -17.80 15.75 2.54
N CYS A 143 -18.80 16.29 3.15
CA CYS A 143 -18.81 16.73 4.56
C CYS A 143 -20.23 17.05 5.02
N GLY A 144 -20.40 17.22 6.34
CA GLY A 144 -21.63 17.75 6.92
C GLY A 144 -22.46 16.76 7.72
N ILE A 145 -22.27 15.43 7.55
CA ILE A 145 -23.05 14.41 8.27
C ILE A 145 -22.90 14.49 9.81
N THR A 146 -21.80 15.05 10.27
CA THR A 146 -21.52 15.22 11.70
C THR A 146 -21.71 16.65 12.20
N GLY A 147 -22.10 17.61 11.32
CA GLY A 147 -22.18 19.05 11.59
C GLY A 147 -23.54 19.49 12.18
N ASN A 148 -24.03 18.82 13.22
CA ASN A 148 -25.35 19.06 13.80
C ASN A 148 -25.53 20.50 14.28
N GLU A 149 -24.57 21.04 15.03
CA GLU A 149 -24.66 22.40 15.58
C GLU A 149 -24.56 23.48 14.51
N GLU A 150 -23.72 23.26 13.50
CA GLU A 150 -23.49 24.17 12.40
C GLU A 150 -24.73 24.25 11.49
N ILE A 151 -25.40 23.11 11.27
CA ILE A 151 -26.63 23.02 10.48
C ILE A 151 -27.81 23.66 11.22
N ASP A 152 -27.92 23.43 12.53
CA ASP A 152 -28.90 24.13 13.38
C ASP A 152 -28.66 25.64 13.36
N PHE A 153 -27.38 26.07 13.39
CA PHE A 153 -27.03 27.49 13.24
C PHE A 153 -27.45 28.04 11.88
N ALA A 154 -27.17 27.35 10.76
CA ALA A 154 -27.61 27.75 9.42
C ALA A 154 -29.12 27.96 9.37
N ALA A 155 -29.90 27.02 9.92
CA ALA A 155 -31.35 27.14 9.99
C ALA A 155 -31.80 28.37 10.82
N SER A 156 -31.07 28.69 11.94
CA SER A 156 -31.40 29.84 12.80
C SER A 156 -31.22 31.18 12.11
N ILE A 157 -30.33 31.26 11.11
CA ILE A 157 -30.10 32.48 10.32
C ILE A 157 -30.84 32.50 8.96
N GLY A 158 -31.76 31.54 8.78
CA GLY A 158 -32.62 31.45 7.60
C GLY A 158 -31.90 30.94 6.35
N MET A 159 -31.01 29.98 6.49
CA MET A 159 -30.34 29.27 5.39
C MET A 159 -30.67 27.78 5.46
N ASP A 160 -31.35 27.27 4.45
CA ASP A 160 -31.63 25.84 4.30
C ASP A 160 -30.32 25.08 3.98
N VAL A 161 -30.24 23.82 4.44
CA VAL A 161 -29.09 22.96 4.16
C VAL A 161 -29.55 21.65 3.53
N VAL A 162 -28.85 21.22 2.47
CA VAL A 162 -28.89 19.89 1.89
C VAL A 162 -27.51 19.26 2.12
N VAL A 163 -27.44 18.18 2.86
CA VAL A 163 -26.20 17.44 3.12
C VAL A 163 -26.06 16.36 2.07
N THR A 164 -24.88 16.30 1.41
CA THR A 164 -24.43 15.12 0.67
C THR A 164 -23.07 14.69 1.21
N ASP A 165 -23.00 13.48 1.71
CA ASP A 165 -21.81 12.96 2.41
C ASP A 165 -21.70 11.44 2.19
N HIS A 166 -20.59 10.86 2.58
CA HIS A 166 -20.33 9.42 2.54
C HIS A 166 -19.61 8.90 3.79
N HIS A 167 -19.42 9.76 4.77
CA HIS A 167 -18.75 9.40 6.03
C HIS A 167 -19.69 8.66 6.98
N GLU A 168 -19.12 7.95 7.96
CA GLU A 168 -19.88 7.24 8.98
C GLU A 168 -20.79 8.19 9.78
N CYS A 169 -22.04 7.81 9.91
CA CYS A 169 -23.04 8.57 10.64
C CYS A 169 -22.89 8.43 12.15
N LYS A 170 -23.10 9.52 12.90
CA LYS A 170 -23.32 9.46 14.35
C LYS A 170 -24.76 9.04 14.66
N GLU A 171 -25.04 8.74 15.96
CA GLU A 171 -26.39 8.38 16.42
C GLU A 171 -27.48 9.38 15.98
N ASN A 172 -27.15 10.69 16.02
CA ASN A 172 -28.07 11.75 15.64
C ASN A 172 -27.64 12.37 14.30
N LEU A 173 -28.48 12.23 13.30
CA LEU A 173 -28.32 12.90 12.02
C LEU A 173 -28.59 14.42 12.13
N PRO A 174 -27.94 15.26 11.31
CA PRO A 174 -28.21 16.69 11.26
C PRO A 174 -29.63 16.99 10.79
N ARG A 175 -30.24 18.02 11.35
CA ARG A 175 -31.59 18.47 11.00
C ARG A 175 -31.62 19.35 9.77
N ALA A 176 -31.07 18.84 8.67
CA ALA A 176 -31.10 19.49 7.36
C ALA A 176 -32.43 19.23 6.63
N VAL A 177 -32.68 19.97 5.55
CA VAL A 177 -33.83 19.75 4.66
C VAL A 177 -33.79 18.35 4.04
N ALA A 178 -32.59 17.91 3.67
CA ALA A 178 -32.30 16.58 3.17
C ALA A 178 -30.89 16.16 3.64
N VAL A 179 -30.73 14.86 3.92
CA VAL A 179 -29.44 14.24 4.25
C VAL A 179 -29.26 13.03 3.36
N VAL A 180 -28.43 13.17 2.34
CA VAL A 180 -28.16 12.12 1.35
C VAL A 180 -26.79 11.51 1.68
N ASP A 181 -26.80 10.32 2.26
CA ASP A 181 -25.61 9.60 2.63
C ASP A 181 -25.92 8.09 2.62
N PRO A 182 -25.19 7.28 1.84
CA PRO A 182 -25.42 5.84 1.77
C PRO A 182 -25.14 5.10 3.09
N HIS A 183 -24.34 5.67 4.02
CA HIS A 183 -24.05 5.06 5.33
C HIS A 183 -25.12 5.31 6.40
N ARG A 184 -26.17 6.07 6.08
CA ARG A 184 -27.27 6.23 7.03
C ARG A 184 -27.90 4.88 7.39
N PRO A 185 -28.21 4.64 8.67
CA PRO A 185 -28.81 3.37 9.10
C PRO A 185 -30.18 3.07 8.46
N ASP A 186 -30.92 4.10 8.07
CA ASP A 186 -32.24 4.02 7.43
C ASP A 186 -32.21 4.11 5.89
N ASP A 187 -31.00 4.12 5.29
CA ASP A 187 -30.81 4.15 3.84
C ASP A 187 -30.79 2.73 3.27
N THR A 188 -31.53 2.52 2.18
CA THR A 188 -31.66 1.24 1.48
C THR A 188 -30.88 1.17 0.18
N TYR A 189 -30.06 2.18 -0.13
CA TYR A 189 -29.21 2.18 -1.31
C TYR A 189 -28.27 0.99 -1.27
N PRO A 190 -28.22 0.14 -2.32
CA PRO A 190 -27.54 -1.15 -2.24
C PRO A 190 -26.01 -1.05 -2.22
N PHE A 191 -25.44 0.06 -2.71
CA PHE A 191 -23.99 0.26 -2.77
C PHE A 191 -23.54 1.36 -1.78
N LYS A 192 -22.87 0.96 -0.71
CA LYS A 192 -22.52 1.85 0.41
C LYS A 192 -21.17 2.57 0.24
N TYR A 193 -20.33 2.17 -0.69
CA TYR A 193 -18.92 2.59 -0.80
C TYR A 193 -18.67 3.71 -1.80
N LEU A 194 -19.67 4.54 -2.13
CA LEU A 194 -19.43 5.73 -2.96
C LEU A 194 -18.53 6.73 -2.20
N ALA A 195 -17.62 7.39 -2.92
CA ALA A 195 -16.94 8.58 -2.44
C ALA A 195 -17.91 9.77 -2.37
N GLY A 196 -17.53 10.87 -1.72
CA GLY A 196 -18.32 12.11 -1.70
C GLY A 196 -18.64 12.61 -3.11
N VAL A 197 -17.68 12.54 -4.03
CA VAL A 197 -17.93 12.88 -5.46
C VAL A 197 -18.87 11.91 -6.14
N GLY A 198 -18.91 10.65 -5.73
CA GLY A 198 -19.88 9.67 -6.20
C GLY A 198 -21.31 10.03 -5.77
N VAL A 199 -21.49 10.47 -4.52
CA VAL A 199 -22.77 10.95 -4.00
C VAL A 199 -23.18 12.25 -4.70
N ALA A 200 -22.25 13.19 -4.90
CA ALA A 200 -22.49 14.41 -5.66
C ALA A 200 -22.87 14.12 -7.13
N LEU A 201 -22.22 13.13 -7.76
CA LEU A 201 -22.60 12.66 -9.09
C LEU A 201 -24.04 12.12 -9.10
N LYS A 202 -24.41 11.26 -8.13
CA LYS A 202 -25.78 10.75 -8.02
C LYS A 202 -26.81 11.87 -7.83
N LEU A 203 -26.50 12.91 -7.06
CA LEU A 203 -27.37 14.09 -6.95
C LEU A 203 -27.54 14.79 -8.30
N VAL A 204 -26.46 14.97 -9.05
CA VAL A 204 -26.53 15.60 -10.40
C VAL A 204 -27.33 14.75 -11.36
N LEU A 205 -27.18 13.43 -11.36
CA LEU A 205 -28.01 12.53 -12.20
C LEU A 205 -29.48 12.60 -11.82
N ALA A 206 -29.82 12.64 -10.53
CA ALA A 206 -31.19 12.81 -10.05
C ALA A 206 -31.80 14.15 -10.47
N LEU A 207 -31.03 15.24 -10.36
CA LEU A 207 -31.48 16.59 -10.82
C LEU A 207 -31.71 16.67 -12.33
N GLY A 208 -30.88 15.98 -13.11
CA GLY A 208 -30.98 15.93 -14.57
C GLY A 208 -32.13 15.06 -15.09
N GLY A 209 -32.52 14.07 -14.28
CA GLY A 209 -33.55 13.10 -14.63
C GLY A 209 -33.07 12.02 -15.62
N PRO A 210 -33.89 10.99 -15.84
CA PRO A 210 -33.47 9.77 -16.57
C PRO A 210 -33.08 10.06 -18.04
N ASP A 211 -33.69 11.03 -18.69
CA ASP A 211 -33.39 11.36 -20.09
C ASP A 211 -31.99 11.96 -20.30
N ARG A 212 -31.38 12.53 -19.25
CA ARG A 212 -30.07 13.16 -19.31
C ARG A 212 -28.99 12.36 -18.56
N GLU A 213 -29.34 11.29 -17.88
CA GLU A 213 -28.47 10.54 -16.98
C GLU A 213 -27.16 10.10 -17.68
N ASN A 214 -27.24 9.45 -18.83
CA ASN A 214 -26.07 9.01 -19.58
C ASN A 214 -25.17 10.18 -20.04
N ALA A 215 -25.74 11.29 -20.47
CA ALA A 215 -24.98 12.45 -20.92
C ALA A 215 -24.25 13.13 -19.72
N LEU A 216 -24.95 13.25 -18.60
CA LEU A 216 -24.34 13.79 -17.36
C LEU A 216 -23.29 12.87 -16.79
N PHE A 217 -23.53 11.55 -16.79
CA PHE A 217 -22.52 10.58 -16.39
C PHE A 217 -21.27 10.69 -17.26
N ALA A 218 -21.42 10.69 -18.59
CA ALA A 218 -20.27 10.83 -19.50
C ALA A 218 -19.50 12.14 -19.29
N ARG A 219 -20.17 13.24 -18.96
CA ARG A 219 -19.51 14.52 -18.67
C ARG A 219 -18.72 14.50 -17.38
N TYR A 220 -19.31 13.95 -16.30
CA TYR A 220 -18.77 14.09 -14.95
C TYR A 220 -17.97 12.88 -14.44
N CYS A 221 -18.00 11.75 -15.14
CA CYS A 221 -17.29 10.55 -14.70
C CYS A 221 -15.77 10.76 -14.52
N THR A 222 -15.15 11.72 -15.24
CA THR A 222 -13.72 12.03 -15.08
C THR A 222 -13.41 12.65 -13.72
N LEU A 223 -14.20 13.62 -13.27
CA LEU A 223 -14.07 14.21 -11.93
C LEU A 223 -14.37 13.17 -10.85
N ALA A 224 -15.47 12.42 -11.04
CA ALA A 224 -15.87 11.36 -10.11
C ALA A 224 -14.80 10.27 -9.96
N ALA A 225 -14.14 9.87 -11.06
CA ALA A 225 -13.04 8.90 -11.00
C ALA A 225 -11.82 9.43 -10.23
N ILE A 226 -11.47 10.71 -10.42
CA ILE A 226 -10.33 11.32 -9.72
C ILE A 226 -10.58 11.35 -8.21
N GLY A 227 -11.75 11.80 -7.74
CA GLY A 227 -12.09 11.83 -6.31
C GLY A 227 -12.18 10.42 -5.73
N THR A 228 -12.91 9.51 -6.36
CA THR A 228 -13.08 8.11 -5.92
C THR A 228 -11.73 7.39 -5.73
N ILE A 229 -10.77 7.59 -6.66
CA ILE A 229 -9.41 7.01 -6.54
C ILE A 229 -8.64 7.68 -5.40
N ALA A 230 -8.75 9.00 -5.28
CA ALA A 230 -7.99 9.77 -4.29
C ALA A 230 -8.42 9.47 -2.85
N ASP A 231 -9.71 9.22 -2.66
CA ASP A 231 -10.29 8.84 -1.36
C ASP A 231 -10.13 7.33 -1.05
N VAL A 232 -9.42 6.61 -1.92
CA VAL A 232 -9.06 5.18 -1.73
C VAL A 232 -10.27 4.26 -1.56
N MET A 233 -11.39 4.61 -2.20
CA MET A 233 -12.62 3.82 -2.13
C MET A 233 -12.46 2.44 -2.77
N ARG A 234 -13.28 1.48 -2.34
CA ARG A 234 -13.25 0.11 -2.86
C ARG A 234 -13.54 0.08 -4.37
N MET A 235 -12.67 -0.56 -5.17
CA MET A 235 -12.78 -0.67 -6.63
C MET A 235 -13.72 -1.82 -7.03
N GLU A 236 -14.95 -1.75 -6.56
CA GLU A 236 -16.03 -2.71 -6.84
C GLU A 236 -17.34 -1.98 -7.15
N GLY A 237 -18.32 -2.67 -7.72
CA GLY A 237 -19.63 -2.14 -8.02
C GLY A 237 -19.58 -0.80 -8.80
N GLU A 238 -20.36 0.17 -8.36
CA GLU A 238 -20.46 1.48 -9.05
C GLU A 238 -19.14 2.26 -9.09
N ASN A 239 -18.27 2.11 -8.06
CA ASN A 239 -16.96 2.76 -8.09
C ASN A 239 -16.09 2.22 -9.24
N ARG A 240 -16.14 0.92 -9.50
CA ARG A 240 -15.44 0.30 -10.62
C ARG A 240 -15.94 0.87 -11.95
N THR A 241 -17.26 1.01 -12.11
CA THR A 241 -17.89 1.61 -13.30
C THR A 241 -17.47 3.07 -13.47
N ILE A 242 -17.61 3.89 -12.42
CA ILE A 242 -17.24 5.32 -12.42
C ILE A 242 -15.77 5.48 -12.82
N VAL A 243 -14.88 4.71 -12.19
CA VAL A 243 -13.44 4.81 -12.44
C VAL A 243 -13.07 4.30 -13.83
N SER A 244 -13.63 3.18 -14.28
CA SER A 244 -13.37 2.64 -15.62
C SER A 244 -13.77 3.63 -16.72
N CYS A 245 -14.98 4.19 -16.64
CA CYS A 245 -15.48 5.17 -17.59
C CYS A 245 -14.69 6.49 -17.54
N GLY A 246 -14.39 6.96 -16.31
CA GLY A 246 -13.64 8.18 -16.12
C GLY A 246 -12.22 8.10 -16.66
N LEU A 247 -11.49 6.98 -16.41
CA LEU A 247 -10.15 6.75 -16.96
C LEU A 247 -10.14 6.73 -18.48
N ALA A 248 -11.14 6.09 -19.10
CA ALA A 248 -11.27 6.05 -20.56
C ALA A 248 -11.54 7.44 -21.15
N ALA A 249 -12.29 8.30 -20.44
CA ALA A 249 -12.66 9.63 -20.89
C ALA A 249 -11.60 10.71 -20.60
N LEU A 250 -10.61 10.49 -19.72
CA LEU A 250 -9.69 11.53 -19.22
C LEU A 250 -8.95 12.30 -20.32
N ASN A 251 -8.49 11.64 -21.37
CA ASN A 251 -7.80 12.30 -22.49
C ASN A 251 -8.75 13.12 -23.40
N HIS A 252 -10.06 12.97 -23.22
CA HIS A 252 -11.10 13.57 -24.07
C HIS A 252 -12.12 14.37 -23.27
N THR A 253 -11.84 14.64 -21.99
CA THR A 253 -12.73 15.39 -21.11
C THR A 253 -12.88 16.85 -21.56
N ASP A 254 -14.05 17.45 -21.32
CA ASP A 254 -14.32 18.88 -21.59
C ASP A 254 -13.67 19.80 -20.53
N PHE A 255 -13.15 19.27 -19.44
CA PHE A 255 -12.50 20.06 -18.39
C PHE A 255 -11.09 20.47 -18.79
N VAL A 256 -10.94 21.72 -19.24
CA VAL A 256 -9.66 22.31 -19.69
C VAL A 256 -8.58 22.23 -18.61
N GLY A 257 -8.96 22.42 -17.34
CA GLY A 257 -8.04 22.30 -16.20
C GLY A 257 -7.48 20.88 -16.02
N ILE A 258 -8.27 19.84 -16.29
CA ILE A 258 -7.79 18.44 -16.27
C ILE A 258 -6.76 18.23 -17.38
N HIS A 259 -7.03 18.71 -18.59
CA HIS A 259 -6.09 18.63 -19.71
C HIS A 259 -4.76 19.32 -19.39
N ALA A 260 -4.81 20.54 -18.84
CA ALA A 260 -3.63 21.28 -18.44
C ALA A 260 -2.81 20.52 -17.38
N LEU A 261 -3.48 19.93 -16.38
CA LEU A 261 -2.82 19.14 -15.34
C LEU A 261 -2.19 17.85 -15.89
N LEU A 262 -2.88 17.14 -16.80
CA LEU A 262 -2.35 15.96 -17.50
C LEU A 262 -1.13 16.32 -18.35
N LYS A 263 -1.14 17.46 -19.03
CA LYS A 263 -0.02 17.98 -19.84
C LYS A 263 1.19 18.25 -18.96
N GLU A 264 1.02 19.01 -17.87
CA GLU A 264 2.11 19.37 -16.95
C GLU A 264 2.66 18.12 -16.20
N ALA A 265 1.79 17.13 -15.92
CA ALA A 265 2.20 15.85 -15.37
C ALA A 265 2.85 14.88 -16.39
N GLY A 266 2.90 15.23 -17.67
CA GLY A 266 3.44 14.40 -18.75
C GLY A 266 2.59 13.15 -19.06
N LEU A 267 1.31 13.17 -18.78
CA LEU A 267 0.35 12.07 -18.96
C LEU A 267 -0.58 12.25 -20.17
N LEU A 268 -0.73 13.49 -20.66
CA LEU A 268 -1.66 13.79 -21.76
C LEU A 268 -1.33 12.95 -23.00
N GLY A 269 -2.34 12.35 -23.60
CA GLY A 269 -2.20 11.50 -24.80
C GLY A 269 -1.65 10.10 -24.55
N LYS A 270 -1.46 9.71 -23.28
CA LYS A 270 -1.06 8.36 -22.88
C LYS A 270 -2.24 7.60 -22.26
N PRO A 271 -2.24 6.27 -22.30
CA PRO A 271 -3.18 5.49 -21.48
C PRO A 271 -3.00 5.86 -20.00
N ILE A 272 -4.10 6.20 -19.32
CA ILE A 272 -4.09 6.60 -17.92
C ILE A 272 -4.72 5.50 -17.08
N THR A 273 -4.03 5.12 -16.02
CA THR A 273 -4.46 4.08 -15.07
C THR A 273 -4.82 4.69 -13.73
N SER A 274 -5.57 3.95 -12.89
CA SER A 274 -5.89 4.37 -11.52
C SER A 274 -4.64 4.66 -10.68
N ILE A 275 -3.54 3.90 -10.91
CA ILE A 275 -2.25 4.13 -10.25
C ILE A 275 -1.69 5.52 -10.58
N GLN A 276 -1.77 5.95 -11.84
CA GLN A 276 -1.30 7.28 -12.23
C GLN A 276 -2.17 8.38 -11.63
N ILE A 277 -3.48 8.17 -11.53
CA ILE A 277 -4.34 9.12 -10.82
C ILE A 277 -3.93 9.18 -9.35
N GLY A 278 -3.88 8.04 -8.64
CA GLY A 278 -3.59 8.01 -7.20
C GLY A 278 -2.20 8.50 -6.82
N PHE A 279 -1.18 8.24 -7.66
CA PHE A 279 0.23 8.59 -7.33
C PHE A 279 0.80 9.79 -8.09
N VAL A 280 0.12 10.28 -9.14
CA VAL A 280 0.60 11.43 -9.93
C VAL A 280 -0.36 12.60 -9.87
N LEU A 281 -1.66 12.44 -10.21
CA LEU A 281 -2.60 13.55 -10.24
C LEU A 281 -3.12 13.94 -8.85
N SER A 282 -3.66 12.97 -8.09
CA SER A 282 -4.23 13.22 -6.77
C SER A 282 -3.25 13.87 -5.80
N PRO A 283 -1.94 13.50 -5.72
CA PRO A 283 -0.99 14.19 -4.87
C PRO A 283 -0.77 15.66 -5.24
N ARG A 284 -0.93 16.06 -6.49
CA ARG A 284 -0.85 17.45 -6.95
C ARG A 284 -2.04 18.27 -6.45
N ILE A 285 -3.24 17.74 -6.65
CA ILE A 285 -4.50 18.37 -6.17
C ILE A 285 -4.47 18.43 -4.63
N ASN A 286 -4.13 17.33 -3.94
CA ASN A 286 -4.04 17.27 -2.49
C ASN A 286 -2.99 18.23 -1.89
N ALA A 287 -1.93 18.55 -2.65
CA ALA A 287 -0.93 19.51 -2.19
C ALA A 287 -1.54 20.88 -1.92
N ALA A 288 -2.54 21.30 -2.72
CA ALA A 288 -3.26 22.56 -2.50
C ALA A 288 -3.90 22.63 -1.11
N GLY A 289 -4.70 21.62 -0.73
CA GLY A 289 -5.33 21.57 0.59
C GLY A 289 -4.31 21.49 1.74
N ARG A 290 -3.22 20.72 1.56
CA ARG A 290 -2.19 20.56 2.59
C ARG A 290 -1.32 21.78 2.83
N MET A 291 -1.12 22.60 1.79
CA MET A 291 -0.31 23.83 1.83
C MET A 291 -1.17 25.10 1.98
N GLY A 292 -2.46 24.96 2.30
CA GLY A 292 -3.36 26.09 2.57
C GLY A 292 -3.86 26.84 1.33
N ALA A 293 -3.84 26.21 0.16
CA ALA A 293 -4.22 26.81 -1.12
C ALA A 293 -5.29 25.98 -1.88
N ALA A 294 -6.27 25.39 -1.16
CA ALA A 294 -7.28 24.51 -1.76
C ALA A 294 -8.05 25.16 -2.92
N ASP A 295 -8.30 26.48 -2.86
CA ASP A 295 -8.91 27.23 -3.92
C ASP A 295 -8.16 27.12 -5.26
N LEU A 296 -6.82 27.06 -5.25
CA LEU A 296 -6.01 26.92 -6.48
C LEU A 296 -6.39 25.68 -7.30
N ALA A 297 -6.63 24.54 -6.61
CA ALA A 297 -7.04 23.32 -7.30
C ALA A 297 -8.45 23.39 -7.86
N ALA A 298 -9.39 23.98 -7.10
CA ALA A 298 -10.75 24.17 -7.58
C ALA A 298 -10.81 25.20 -8.71
N ASP A 299 -10.01 26.28 -8.67
CA ASP A 299 -9.89 27.27 -9.74
C ASP A 299 -9.37 26.62 -11.01
N LEU A 300 -8.32 25.80 -10.92
CA LEU A 300 -7.79 25.04 -12.06
C LEU A 300 -8.87 24.16 -12.71
N LEU A 301 -9.58 23.36 -11.90
CA LEU A 301 -10.58 22.41 -12.42
C LEU A 301 -11.81 23.11 -13.02
N GLN A 302 -12.11 24.35 -12.64
CA GLN A 302 -13.21 25.16 -13.19
C GLN A 302 -12.77 26.09 -14.33
N GLU A 303 -11.44 26.23 -14.58
CA GLU A 303 -10.95 27.17 -15.59
C GLU A 303 -11.30 26.70 -17.01
N THR A 304 -11.72 27.64 -17.83
CA THR A 304 -12.12 27.39 -19.23
C THR A 304 -11.14 27.98 -20.25
N ASP A 305 -10.31 28.93 -19.84
CA ASP A 305 -9.23 29.50 -20.66
C ASP A 305 -8.00 28.56 -20.60
N PRO A 306 -7.57 27.98 -21.75
CA PRO A 306 -6.42 27.07 -21.77
C PRO A 306 -5.11 27.67 -21.25
N VAL A 307 -4.87 28.97 -21.49
CA VAL A 307 -3.63 29.65 -21.08
C VAL A 307 -3.59 29.78 -19.56
N LYS A 308 -4.70 30.25 -18.98
CA LYS A 308 -4.81 30.35 -17.51
C LYS A 308 -4.76 28.99 -16.84
N ALA A 309 -5.40 27.97 -17.43
CA ALA A 309 -5.36 26.61 -16.93
C ALA A 309 -3.92 26.04 -16.90
N GLU A 310 -3.10 26.32 -17.93
CA GLU A 310 -1.70 25.93 -17.94
C GLU A 310 -0.88 26.63 -16.82
N GLU A 311 -1.15 27.91 -16.57
CA GLU A 311 -0.50 28.66 -15.49
C GLU A 311 -0.88 28.10 -14.10
N LEU A 312 -2.17 27.82 -13.86
CA LEU A 312 -2.67 27.24 -12.63
C LEU A 312 -2.14 25.80 -12.41
N ALA A 313 -2.09 24.98 -13.48
CA ALA A 313 -1.54 23.64 -13.42
C ALA A 313 -0.06 23.64 -13.04
N LYS A 314 0.71 24.59 -13.57
CA LYS A 314 2.12 24.78 -13.22
C LYS A 314 2.27 25.15 -11.74
N GLN A 315 1.48 26.16 -11.29
CA GLN A 315 1.50 26.56 -9.86
C GLN A 315 1.18 25.38 -8.93
N LEU A 316 0.18 24.56 -9.29
CA LEU A 316 -0.19 23.39 -8.52
C LEU A 316 0.92 22.33 -8.48
N CYS A 317 1.62 22.12 -9.61
CA CYS A 317 2.77 21.21 -9.67
C CYS A 317 3.97 21.73 -8.86
N ASP A 318 4.21 23.06 -8.86
CA ASP A 318 5.23 23.69 -8.04
C ASP A 318 4.94 23.50 -6.54
N LEU A 319 3.70 23.75 -6.14
CA LEU A 319 3.24 23.54 -4.76
C LEU A 319 3.39 22.09 -4.30
N ASN A 320 3.13 21.12 -5.19
CA ASN A 320 3.37 19.72 -4.88
C ASN A 320 4.87 19.40 -4.73
N ARG A 321 5.76 20.03 -5.52
CA ARG A 321 7.23 19.90 -5.34
C ARG A 321 7.67 20.45 -4.00
N GLU A 322 7.14 21.60 -3.58
CA GLU A 322 7.38 22.20 -2.27
C GLU A 322 6.91 21.26 -1.15
N ARG A 323 5.69 20.77 -1.22
CA ARG A 323 5.16 19.79 -0.27
C ARG A 323 6.05 18.54 -0.17
N GLN A 324 6.58 18.02 -1.31
CA GLN A 324 7.49 16.87 -1.33
C GLN A 324 8.83 17.19 -0.65
N ALA A 325 9.37 18.39 -0.83
CA ALA A 325 10.60 18.81 -0.17
C ALA A 325 10.41 18.90 1.35
N VAL A 326 9.30 19.50 1.80
CA VAL A 326 8.92 19.55 3.22
C VAL A 326 8.75 18.15 3.80
N GLU A 327 8.06 17.25 3.07
CA GLU A 327 7.87 15.86 3.48
C GLU A 327 9.20 15.11 3.65
N GLN A 328 10.15 15.30 2.73
CA GLN A 328 11.47 14.69 2.82
C GLN A 328 12.26 15.20 4.03
N SER A 329 12.19 16.51 4.31
CA SER A 329 12.83 17.11 5.48
C SER A 329 12.27 16.54 6.78
N ILE A 330 10.93 16.51 6.93
CA ILE A 330 10.28 15.95 8.12
C ILE A 330 10.63 14.46 8.28
N CYS A 331 10.63 13.70 7.17
CA CYS A 331 10.95 12.28 7.21
C CYS A 331 12.39 12.01 7.66
N ALA A 332 13.35 12.82 7.20
CA ALA A 332 14.76 12.70 7.58
C ALA A 332 14.96 13.00 9.08
N ASP A 333 14.35 14.08 9.59
CA ASP A 333 14.42 14.43 11.01
C ASP A 333 13.73 13.36 11.88
N ALA A 334 12.53 12.90 11.50
CA ALA A 334 11.83 11.85 12.22
C ALA A 334 12.64 10.54 12.28
N ILE A 335 13.31 10.14 11.20
CA ILE A 335 14.20 8.96 11.18
C ILE A 335 15.36 9.17 12.16
N ALA A 336 15.98 10.35 12.18
CA ALA A 336 17.05 10.64 13.12
C ALA A 336 16.58 10.61 14.58
N GLN A 337 15.34 11.04 14.86
CA GLN A 337 14.75 10.90 16.19
C GLN A 337 14.52 9.41 16.54
N ILE A 338 13.97 8.60 15.62
CA ILE A 338 13.73 7.16 15.84
C ILE A 338 15.04 6.42 16.15
N GLU A 339 16.14 6.77 15.49
CA GLU A 339 17.44 6.14 15.71
C GLU A 339 17.96 6.35 17.15
N ARG A 340 17.58 7.46 17.78
CA ARG A 340 17.93 7.80 19.17
C ARG A 340 17.02 7.13 20.20
N LEU A 341 15.83 6.66 19.80
CA LEU A 341 14.91 5.97 20.71
C LEU A 341 15.47 4.63 21.14
N ARG A 342 15.23 4.27 22.40
CA ARG A 342 15.54 2.94 22.94
C ARG A 342 14.63 1.88 22.30
N PRO A 343 15.04 0.61 22.24
CA PRO A 343 14.23 -0.45 21.62
C PRO A 343 12.79 -0.55 22.16
N GLU A 344 12.60 -0.34 23.47
CA GLU A 344 11.30 -0.36 24.15
C GLU A 344 10.39 0.82 23.80
N GLU A 345 10.95 1.90 23.26
CA GLU A 345 10.21 3.12 22.85
C GLU A 345 9.80 3.07 21.37
N ARG A 346 10.08 1.97 20.67
CA ARG A 346 9.79 1.81 19.23
C ARG A 346 8.57 0.93 18.94
N ASN A 347 7.78 0.56 19.96
CA ASN A 347 6.51 -0.14 19.73
C ASN A 347 5.45 0.82 19.18
N ALA A 348 5.49 2.10 19.59
CA ALA A 348 4.73 3.21 19.03
C ALA A 348 5.70 4.37 18.76
N LEU A 349 5.71 4.90 17.55
CA LEU A 349 6.58 6.00 17.15
C LEU A 349 5.93 7.34 17.50
N VAL A 350 6.20 7.86 18.70
CA VAL A 350 5.69 9.17 19.14
C VAL A 350 6.81 10.20 19.00
N LEU A 351 6.69 11.09 18.02
CA LEU A 351 7.71 12.03 17.59
C LEU A 351 7.14 13.43 17.52
N SER A 352 7.94 14.46 17.83
CA SER A 352 7.49 15.84 17.84
C SER A 352 8.57 16.82 17.38
N SER A 353 8.16 17.95 16.78
CA SER A 353 9.04 19.05 16.42
C SER A 353 8.24 20.32 16.15
N GLU A 354 8.82 21.49 16.46
CA GLU A 354 8.30 22.81 16.07
C GLU A 354 8.51 23.09 14.59
N GLU A 355 9.53 22.51 13.97
CA GLU A 355 9.91 22.72 12.58
C GLU A 355 9.00 21.97 11.57
N TRP A 356 8.10 21.10 12.04
CA TRP A 356 7.30 20.29 11.14
C TRP A 356 6.06 21.02 10.65
N HIS A 357 5.73 20.86 9.38
CA HIS A 357 4.53 21.45 8.79
C HIS A 357 3.28 20.62 9.14
N GLN A 358 2.30 21.22 9.82
CA GLN A 358 1.08 20.55 10.30
C GLN A 358 0.32 19.80 9.18
N GLY A 359 0.21 20.36 7.96
CA GLY A 359 -0.49 19.75 6.83
C GLY A 359 0.21 18.53 6.23
N VAL A 360 1.50 18.30 6.56
CA VAL A 360 2.36 17.27 5.96
C VAL A 360 2.66 16.12 6.93
N VAL A 361 2.66 16.36 8.25
CA VAL A 361 2.99 15.33 9.27
C VAL A 361 2.19 14.03 9.12
N GLY A 362 0.92 14.10 8.69
CA GLY A 362 0.09 12.93 8.49
C GLY A 362 0.55 12.01 7.34
N ILE A 363 1.21 12.57 6.31
CA ILE A 363 1.82 11.77 5.23
C ILE A 363 3.06 11.04 5.76
N VAL A 364 3.89 11.75 6.52
CA VAL A 364 5.09 11.15 7.12
C VAL A 364 4.70 10.08 8.13
N ALA A 365 3.63 10.30 8.92
CA ALA A 365 3.09 9.28 9.82
C ALA A 365 2.78 7.97 9.08
N SER A 366 2.09 8.03 7.93
CA SER A 366 1.80 6.84 7.12
C SER A 366 3.08 6.14 6.65
N ARG A 367 4.06 6.91 6.13
CA ARG A 367 5.34 6.33 5.67
C ARG A 367 6.16 5.66 6.78
N LEU A 368 6.16 6.25 7.96
CA LEU A 368 6.88 5.70 9.10
C LEU A 368 6.19 4.46 9.65
N SER A 369 4.85 4.46 9.73
CA SER A 369 4.12 3.28 10.20
C SER A 369 4.38 2.07 9.29
N GLU A 370 4.37 2.26 7.97
CA GLU A 370 4.72 1.20 7.01
C GLU A 370 6.20 0.77 7.10
N LYS A 371 7.13 1.75 7.16
CA LYS A 371 8.57 1.47 7.17
C LYS A 371 9.01 0.70 8.41
N TYR A 372 8.45 1.03 9.58
CA TYR A 372 8.85 0.46 10.87
C TYR A 372 7.89 -0.59 11.40
N ALA A 373 6.80 -0.87 10.69
CA ALA A 373 5.75 -1.80 11.10
C ALA A 373 5.21 -1.49 12.51
N ALA A 374 4.97 -0.21 12.79
CA ALA A 374 4.54 0.29 14.10
C ALA A 374 3.57 1.48 13.97
N PRO A 375 2.57 1.62 14.84
CA PRO A 375 1.75 2.82 14.87
C PRO A 375 2.60 4.08 15.06
N SER A 376 2.31 5.13 14.31
CA SER A 376 3.07 6.38 14.36
C SER A 376 2.19 7.58 14.73
N PHE A 377 2.72 8.44 15.59
CA PHE A 377 2.10 9.65 16.15
C PHE A 377 3.07 10.81 15.91
N MET A 378 2.78 11.63 14.91
CA MET A 378 3.61 12.77 14.50
C MET A 378 2.98 14.04 15.01
N ILE A 379 3.71 14.83 15.81
CA ILE A 379 3.20 15.99 16.53
C ILE A 379 3.93 17.26 16.05
N HIS A 380 3.19 18.19 15.47
CA HIS A 380 3.65 19.54 15.23
C HIS A 380 3.45 20.38 16.50
N LEU A 381 4.52 20.98 17.01
CA LEU A 381 4.51 21.82 18.20
C LEU A 381 4.40 23.30 17.82
N LYS A 382 3.56 24.01 18.54
CA LYS A 382 3.45 25.47 18.44
C LYS A 382 2.90 26.05 19.73
N ASP A 383 3.59 27.06 20.28
CA ASP A 383 3.15 27.83 21.45
C ASP A 383 2.78 26.96 22.68
N GLY A 384 3.55 25.88 22.94
CA GLY A 384 3.34 24.94 24.05
C GLY A 384 2.22 23.93 23.84
N SER A 385 1.60 23.89 22.66
CA SER A 385 0.57 22.93 22.26
C SER A 385 1.03 22.11 21.06
N GLY A 386 0.71 20.81 21.04
CA GLY A 386 1.00 19.89 19.97
C GLY A 386 -0.26 19.48 19.20
N LYS A 387 -0.24 19.64 17.87
CA LYS A 387 -1.25 19.03 16.98
C LYS A 387 -0.69 17.77 16.37
N GLY A 388 -1.27 16.62 16.74
CA GLY A 388 -0.84 15.29 16.33
C GLY A 388 -1.66 14.72 15.19
N SER A 389 -0.99 13.97 14.31
CA SER A 389 -1.61 13.10 13.33
C SER A 389 -1.04 11.71 13.49
N CYS A 390 -1.90 10.69 13.59
CA CYS A 390 -1.47 9.32 13.79
C CYS A 390 -1.98 8.38 12.71
N ARG A 391 -1.20 7.30 12.51
CA ARG A 391 -1.52 6.24 11.55
C ARG A 391 -1.28 4.88 12.19
N SER A 392 -2.21 3.99 11.95
CA SER A 392 -2.15 2.60 12.41
C SER A 392 -1.18 1.76 11.58
N TYR A 393 -0.80 0.63 12.13
CA TYR A 393 -0.17 -0.47 11.43
C TYR A 393 -0.75 -1.81 11.92
N GLY A 394 -0.97 -2.75 10.99
CA GLY A 394 -1.41 -4.11 11.33
C GLY A 394 -2.81 -4.18 11.99
N GLY A 395 -3.70 -3.24 11.70
CA GLY A 395 -5.05 -3.22 12.26
C GLY A 395 -5.14 -2.72 13.71
N PHE A 396 -4.07 -2.07 14.21
CA PHE A 396 -4.08 -1.49 15.56
C PHE A 396 -5.14 -0.36 15.66
N ASN A 397 -6.02 -0.44 16.65
CA ASN A 397 -7.08 0.55 16.84
C ASN A 397 -6.53 1.82 17.52
N LEU A 398 -6.33 2.87 16.71
CA LEU A 398 -5.83 4.17 17.19
C LEU A 398 -6.83 4.91 18.08
N PHE A 399 -8.13 4.79 17.79
CA PHE A 399 -9.15 5.49 18.55
C PHE A 399 -9.16 5.01 20.02
N SER A 400 -9.21 3.69 20.24
CA SER A 400 -9.12 3.11 21.58
C SER A 400 -7.81 3.46 22.29
N ALA A 401 -6.71 3.55 21.55
CA ALA A 401 -5.41 3.96 22.10
C ALA A 401 -5.42 5.43 22.57
N LEU A 402 -5.98 6.35 21.78
CA LEU A 402 -6.12 7.76 22.15
C LEU A 402 -7.10 7.93 23.33
N GLU A 403 -8.22 7.21 23.32
CA GLU A 403 -9.19 7.20 24.41
C GLU A 403 -8.54 6.79 25.75
N SER A 404 -7.64 5.79 25.73
CA SER A 404 -6.87 5.37 26.92
C SER A 404 -5.92 6.43 27.48
N CYS A 405 -5.68 7.48 26.73
CA CYS A 405 -4.82 8.62 27.07
C CYS A 405 -5.58 9.95 27.11
N SER A 406 -6.93 9.91 27.15
CA SER A 406 -7.78 11.11 27.07
C SER A 406 -7.47 12.16 28.14
N ASP A 407 -6.99 11.72 29.32
CA ASP A 407 -6.53 12.59 30.41
C ASP A 407 -5.27 13.42 30.10
N LEU A 408 -4.54 13.09 29.06
CA LEU A 408 -3.34 13.79 28.59
C LEU A 408 -3.62 14.70 27.38
N LEU A 409 -4.79 14.60 26.76
CA LEU A 409 -5.16 15.23 25.51
C LEU A 409 -6.19 16.35 25.73
N ASP A 410 -6.06 17.45 25.00
CA ASP A 410 -7.10 18.49 24.95
C ASP A 410 -8.29 18.07 24.07
N GLY A 411 -8.05 17.17 23.11
CA GLY A 411 -9.07 16.61 22.24
C GLY A 411 -8.48 15.60 21.25
N PHE A 412 -9.31 14.71 20.77
CA PHE A 412 -8.94 13.74 19.72
C PHE A 412 -10.16 13.33 18.91
N GLY A 413 -9.91 12.84 17.69
CA GLY A 413 -10.95 12.35 16.79
C GLY A 413 -10.37 11.59 15.61
N GLY A 414 -11.21 10.83 14.93
CA GLY A 414 -10.84 10.00 13.79
C GLY A 414 -11.36 8.59 13.91
N HIS A 415 -10.70 7.66 13.22
CA HIS A 415 -11.09 6.26 13.11
C HIS A 415 -9.97 5.31 13.60
N GLU A 416 -10.21 4.02 13.53
CA GLU A 416 -9.25 3.00 13.97
C GLU A 416 -7.89 3.08 13.28
N LEU A 417 -7.85 3.45 11.99
CA LEU A 417 -6.63 3.45 11.17
C LEU A 417 -5.95 4.80 11.04
N ALA A 418 -6.68 5.89 11.25
CA ALA A 418 -6.17 7.27 11.15
C ALA A 418 -6.92 8.19 12.10
N ALA A 419 -6.19 8.97 12.90
CA ALA A 419 -6.78 9.90 13.83
C ALA A 419 -5.91 11.15 14.00
N GLY A 420 -6.50 12.21 14.57
CA GLY A 420 -5.84 13.43 14.98
C GLY A 420 -6.07 13.69 16.47
N PHE A 421 -5.17 14.43 17.10
CA PHE A 421 -5.28 14.82 18.50
C PHE A 421 -4.57 16.12 18.79
N THR A 422 -4.94 16.76 19.90
CA THR A 422 -4.25 17.94 20.45
C THR A 422 -3.75 17.58 21.85
N ILE A 423 -2.51 17.98 22.17
CA ILE A 423 -1.83 17.60 23.40
C ILE A 423 -0.99 18.77 23.94
N PRO A 424 -1.02 19.11 25.23
CA PRO A 424 -0.05 19.99 25.85
C PRO A 424 1.37 19.42 25.71
N GLU A 425 2.35 20.26 25.39
CA GLU A 425 3.75 19.85 25.16
C GLU A 425 4.32 19.07 26.35
N GLU A 426 4.00 19.49 27.58
CA GLU A 426 4.44 18.87 28.83
C GLU A 426 3.96 17.42 29.02
N ASN A 427 2.88 17.02 28.32
CA ASN A 427 2.30 15.67 28.40
C ASN A 427 2.92 14.69 27.39
N ILE A 428 3.72 15.13 26.41
CA ILE A 428 4.21 14.30 25.29
C ILE A 428 5.05 13.12 25.77
N ASP A 429 5.94 13.30 26.73
CA ASP A 429 6.77 12.21 27.22
C ASP A 429 5.97 11.16 27.97
N THR A 430 4.98 11.58 28.76
CA THR A 430 4.04 10.68 29.45
C THR A 430 3.19 9.92 28.44
N PHE A 431 2.69 10.61 27.43
CA PHE A 431 1.95 10.02 26.32
C PHE A 431 2.78 8.97 25.56
N ARG A 432 4.05 9.29 25.22
CA ARG A 432 4.97 8.36 24.56
C ARG A 432 5.14 7.07 25.35
N GLN A 433 5.36 7.18 26.66
CA GLN A 433 5.53 6.00 27.53
C GLN A 433 4.25 5.18 27.63
N ARG A 434 3.09 5.84 27.75
CA ARG A 434 1.78 5.16 27.87
C ARG A 434 1.44 4.45 26.56
N MET A 435 1.62 5.10 25.40
CA MET A 435 1.38 4.52 24.08
C MET A 435 2.27 3.30 23.83
N ASN A 436 3.57 3.38 24.15
CA ASN A 436 4.46 2.23 23.97
C ASN A 436 4.06 1.02 24.83
N ARG A 437 3.57 1.26 26.05
CA ARG A 437 3.03 0.19 26.92
C ARG A 437 1.73 -0.37 26.37
N PHE A 438 0.82 0.50 25.88
CA PHE A 438 -0.45 0.09 25.33
C PHE A 438 -0.26 -0.78 24.07
N VAL A 439 0.55 -0.33 23.11
CA VAL A 439 0.85 -1.09 21.87
C VAL A 439 1.50 -2.43 22.19
N LYS A 440 2.47 -2.46 23.12
CA LYS A 440 3.12 -3.71 23.55
C LYS A 440 2.13 -4.69 24.19
N ALA A 441 1.19 -4.21 24.98
CA ALA A 441 0.17 -5.05 25.61
C ALA A 441 -0.84 -5.58 24.56
N ALA A 442 -1.29 -4.71 23.65
CA ALA A 442 -2.22 -5.07 22.58
C ALA A 442 -1.64 -6.11 21.60
N SER A 443 -0.33 -6.08 21.37
CA SER A 443 0.37 -7.02 20.48
C SER A 443 0.82 -8.33 21.19
N GLY A 444 0.43 -8.56 22.44
CA GLY A 444 0.90 -9.73 23.22
C GLY A 444 2.43 -9.75 23.46
N GLY A 445 3.11 -8.61 23.27
CA GLY A 445 4.55 -8.46 23.39
C GLY A 445 5.33 -8.79 22.12
N GLU A 446 4.69 -9.26 21.08
CA GLU A 446 5.30 -9.49 19.76
C GLU A 446 5.29 -8.20 18.93
N ARG A 447 6.37 -7.97 18.17
CA ARG A 447 6.38 -6.88 17.19
C ARG A 447 5.60 -7.25 15.95
N ALA A 448 4.81 -6.33 15.44
CA ALA A 448 4.22 -6.49 14.13
C ALA A 448 5.30 -6.71 13.06
N VAL A 449 5.06 -7.66 12.17
CA VAL A 449 5.98 -8.04 11.08
C VAL A 449 5.43 -7.46 9.78
N SER A 450 6.27 -6.78 9.00
CA SER A 450 5.83 -6.33 7.69
C SER A 450 5.61 -7.56 6.79
N CYS A 451 4.37 -7.71 6.32
CA CYS A 451 3.96 -8.81 5.44
C CYS A 451 3.65 -8.30 4.03
N LEU A 452 4.11 -9.03 3.01
CA LEU A 452 3.74 -8.81 1.62
C LEU A 452 2.75 -9.88 1.20
N GLU A 453 1.56 -9.44 0.77
CA GLU A 453 0.60 -10.32 0.13
C GLU A 453 1.01 -10.52 -1.34
N VAL A 454 1.15 -11.77 -1.76
CA VAL A 454 1.53 -12.19 -3.10
C VAL A 454 0.40 -13.06 -3.63
N ASP A 455 -0.19 -12.70 -4.77
CA ASP A 455 -1.32 -13.45 -5.33
C ASP A 455 -0.93 -14.89 -5.70
N ALA A 456 0.22 -15.07 -6.37
CA ALA A 456 0.67 -16.40 -6.75
C ALA A 456 2.18 -16.49 -7.00
N ALA A 457 2.75 -17.69 -6.77
CA ALA A 457 4.07 -18.03 -7.27
C ALA A 457 3.97 -18.52 -8.72
N ILE A 458 4.87 -18.03 -9.58
CA ILE A 458 4.96 -18.47 -10.99
C ILE A 458 5.60 -19.86 -11.04
N SER A 459 4.82 -20.86 -11.40
CA SER A 459 5.29 -22.25 -11.57
C SER A 459 6.05 -22.42 -12.88
N ASN A 460 5.52 -21.87 -13.98
CA ASN A 460 6.13 -21.91 -15.31
C ASN A 460 6.53 -20.52 -15.78
N PRO A 461 7.83 -20.17 -15.77
CA PRO A 461 8.30 -18.85 -16.22
C PRO A 461 7.98 -18.52 -17.69
N ALA A 462 7.69 -19.51 -18.53
CA ALA A 462 7.30 -19.29 -19.92
C ALA A 462 5.92 -18.64 -20.08
N ASP A 463 5.07 -18.71 -19.03
CA ASP A 463 3.76 -18.07 -19.03
C ASP A 463 3.86 -16.53 -18.88
N MET A 464 5.02 -16.00 -18.48
CA MET A 464 5.24 -14.55 -18.39
C MET A 464 5.52 -13.97 -19.78
N THR A 465 4.48 -13.50 -20.45
CA THR A 465 4.54 -12.89 -21.80
C THR A 465 3.87 -11.52 -21.81
N LEU A 466 4.12 -10.73 -22.88
CA LEU A 466 3.43 -9.45 -23.09
C LEU A 466 1.91 -9.65 -23.22
N GLU A 467 1.49 -10.71 -23.90
CA GLU A 467 0.06 -11.06 -24.03
C GLU A 467 -0.61 -11.26 -22.67
N GLN A 468 0.07 -11.91 -21.74
CA GLN A 468 -0.47 -12.08 -20.37
C GLN A 468 -0.55 -10.77 -19.60
N VAL A 469 0.33 -9.78 -19.88
CA VAL A 469 0.18 -8.41 -19.32
C VAL A 469 -1.12 -7.77 -19.80
N ASP A 470 -1.43 -7.88 -21.09
CA ASP A 470 -2.67 -7.33 -21.67
C ASP A 470 -3.92 -8.04 -21.08
N HIS A 471 -3.84 -9.34 -20.86
CA HIS A 471 -4.93 -10.08 -20.20
C HIS A 471 -5.12 -9.67 -18.72
N LEU A 472 -4.03 -9.47 -17.98
CA LEU A 472 -4.11 -8.97 -16.60
C LEU A 472 -4.68 -7.55 -16.48
N ALA A 473 -4.57 -6.74 -17.54
CA ALA A 473 -5.20 -5.42 -17.61
C ALA A 473 -6.74 -5.48 -17.55
N GLN A 474 -7.37 -6.65 -17.77
CA GLN A 474 -8.81 -6.83 -17.56
C GLN A 474 -9.24 -6.66 -16.08
N LEU A 475 -8.30 -6.88 -15.15
CA LEU A 475 -8.54 -6.65 -13.72
C LEU A 475 -8.59 -5.15 -13.36
N GLU A 476 -8.09 -4.24 -14.20
CA GLU A 476 -8.16 -2.79 -13.93
C GLU A 476 -9.62 -2.30 -13.90
N PRO A 477 -9.92 -1.25 -13.13
CA PRO A 477 -9.01 -0.38 -12.37
C PRO A 477 -8.56 -1.01 -11.06
N TYR A 478 -7.26 -0.84 -10.74
CA TYR A 478 -6.71 -1.27 -9.45
C TYR A 478 -6.94 -0.23 -8.36
N GLY A 479 -7.11 -0.69 -7.12
CA GLY A 479 -7.31 0.15 -5.94
C GLY A 479 -7.61 -0.68 -4.70
N SER A 480 -8.22 -0.06 -3.70
CA SER A 480 -8.70 -0.75 -2.50
C SER A 480 -9.72 -1.84 -2.89
N GLY A 481 -9.64 -3.02 -2.28
CA GLY A 481 -10.48 -4.18 -2.65
C GLY A 481 -10.09 -4.89 -3.94
N ASN A 482 -9.37 -4.23 -4.85
CA ASN A 482 -8.85 -4.83 -6.09
C ASN A 482 -7.37 -4.42 -6.32
N PRO A 483 -6.41 -4.94 -5.54
CA PRO A 483 -5.01 -4.56 -5.68
C PRO A 483 -4.41 -5.05 -7.00
N ARG A 484 -3.36 -4.36 -7.47
CA ARG A 484 -2.58 -4.84 -8.63
C ARG A 484 -1.95 -6.19 -8.29
N PRO A 485 -2.05 -7.21 -9.19
CA PRO A 485 -1.51 -8.54 -8.91
C PRO A 485 -0.01 -8.54 -8.64
N VAL A 486 0.38 -9.15 -7.53
CA VAL A 486 1.78 -9.40 -7.16
C VAL A 486 2.10 -10.86 -7.41
N PHE A 487 3.14 -11.11 -8.19
CA PHE A 487 3.64 -12.47 -8.45
C PHE A 487 4.97 -12.71 -7.75
N ALA A 488 5.27 -13.98 -7.45
CA ALA A 488 6.59 -14.38 -6.96
C ALA A 488 7.29 -15.31 -7.97
N LEU A 489 8.55 -15.02 -8.28
CA LEU A 489 9.46 -15.92 -8.99
C LEU A 489 10.46 -16.48 -7.98
N LEU A 490 10.21 -17.71 -7.52
CA LEU A 490 11.02 -18.34 -6.49
C LEU A 490 12.28 -18.97 -7.09
N GLY A 491 13.43 -18.78 -6.42
CA GLY A 491 14.70 -19.41 -6.81
C GLY A 491 15.25 -18.94 -8.16
N ALA A 492 15.02 -17.67 -8.51
CA ALA A 492 15.67 -17.04 -9.67
C ALA A 492 17.16 -16.80 -9.40
N THR A 493 17.96 -16.73 -10.45
CA THR A 493 19.37 -16.36 -10.37
C THR A 493 19.55 -14.92 -10.84
N VAL A 494 20.37 -14.14 -10.14
CA VAL A 494 20.76 -12.80 -10.52
C VAL A 494 21.87 -12.90 -11.58
N ASP A 495 21.60 -12.51 -12.81
CA ASP A 495 22.61 -12.51 -13.89
C ASP A 495 23.43 -11.21 -13.87
N SER A 496 22.78 -10.08 -13.58
CA SER A 496 23.45 -8.77 -13.46
C SER A 496 22.69 -7.82 -12.57
N VAL A 497 23.42 -6.86 -11.96
CA VAL A 497 22.87 -5.76 -11.13
C VAL A 497 23.52 -4.46 -11.59
N GLN A 498 22.71 -3.42 -11.78
CA GLN A 498 23.17 -2.09 -12.17
C GLN A 498 22.35 -1.02 -11.45
N ALA A 499 23.04 -0.08 -10.78
CA ALA A 499 22.40 1.11 -10.25
C ALA A 499 22.02 2.07 -11.38
N VAL A 500 20.80 2.60 -11.38
CA VAL A 500 20.28 3.55 -12.37
C VAL A 500 19.59 4.73 -11.67
N GLY A 501 19.27 5.80 -12.43
CA GLY A 501 18.61 6.97 -11.86
C GLY A 501 19.44 7.64 -10.75
N GLN A 502 20.70 7.93 -11.02
CA GLN A 502 21.65 8.52 -10.05
C GLN A 502 21.83 7.64 -8.79
N GLY A 503 21.77 6.33 -8.94
CA GLY A 503 21.92 5.36 -7.84
C GLY A 503 20.66 5.13 -7.00
N LYS A 504 19.53 5.74 -7.35
CA LYS A 504 18.28 5.61 -6.59
C LYS A 504 17.50 4.33 -6.87
N HIS A 505 17.77 3.66 -7.98
CA HIS A 505 17.04 2.47 -8.43
C HIS A 505 18.02 1.40 -8.87
N LEU A 506 17.56 0.12 -8.87
CA LEU A 506 18.34 -1.00 -9.40
C LEU A 506 17.69 -1.55 -10.65
N LYS A 507 18.49 -1.73 -11.70
CA LYS A 507 18.15 -2.55 -12.85
C LYS A 507 18.83 -3.91 -12.67
N LEU A 508 18.05 -4.99 -12.76
CA LEU A 508 18.53 -6.35 -12.64
C LEU A 508 18.19 -7.14 -13.90
N ARG A 509 18.97 -8.17 -14.15
CA ARG A 509 18.59 -9.27 -15.03
C ARG A 509 18.48 -10.53 -14.16
N LEU A 510 17.32 -11.16 -14.20
CA LEU A 510 17.02 -12.39 -13.48
C LEU A 510 16.83 -13.53 -14.46
N SER A 511 17.31 -14.74 -14.12
CA SER A 511 17.07 -15.94 -14.90
C SER A 511 16.41 -17.04 -14.10
N LYS A 512 15.55 -17.83 -14.76
CA LYS A 512 14.96 -19.04 -14.21
C LYS A 512 15.00 -20.13 -15.28
N GLY A 513 15.90 -21.09 -15.13
CA GLY A 513 16.22 -22.03 -16.20
C GLY A 513 16.81 -21.27 -17.42
N PRO A 514 16.33 -21.52 -18.66
CA PRO A 514 16.82 -20.86 -19.85
C PRO A 514 16.22 -19.46 -20.07
N ILE A 515 15.18 -19.08 -19.31
CA ILE A 515 14.43 -17.84 -19.53
C ILE A 515 15.04 -16.71 -18.70
N ARG A 516 15.16 -15.52 -19.33
CA ARG A 516 15.72 -14.31 -18.72
C ARG A 516 14.70 -13.18 -18.71
N PHE A 517 14.69 -12.39 -17.63
CA PHE A 517 13.80 -11.26 -17.43
C PHE A 517 14.58 -10.01 -17.06
N ASP A 518 14.24 -8.90 -17.69
CA ASP A 518 14.66 -7.59 -17.21
C ASP A 518 13.78 -7.18 -16.03
N ALA A 519 14.40 -6.71 -14.95
CA ALA A 519 13.73 -6.28 -13.75
C ALA A 519 14.18 -4.88 -13.32
N ILE A 520 13.27 -4.12 -12.72
CA ILE A 520 13.54 -2.80 -12.14
C ILE A 520 13.05 -2.76 -10.70
N PHE A 521 13.89 -2.28 -9.78
CA PHE A 521 13.56 -2.08 -8.38
C PHE A 521 13.70 -0.60 -8.04
N PHE A 522 12.56 0.08 -7.93
CA PHE A 522 12.52 1.49 -7.63
C PHE A 522 12.83 1.78 -6.16
N SER A 523 13.56 2.87 -5.89
CA SER A 523 13.86 3.38 -4.55
C SER A 523 14.56 2.37 -3.60
N MET A 524 15.44 1.53 -4.17
CA MET A 524 16.20 0.51 -3.43
C MET A 524 17.70 0.53 -3.78
N PRO A 525 18.42 1.62 -3.48
CA PRO A 525 19.84 1.71 -3.82
C PRO A 525 20.72 0.77 -2.97
N GLU A 526 20.35 0.54 -1.72
CA GLU A 526 21.14 -0.22 -0.73
C GLU A 526 21.17 -1.72 -1.03
N ALA A 527 20.16 -2.25 -1.72
CA ALA A 527 20.13 -3.65 -2.12
C ALA A 527 21.27 -4.01 -3.11
N ALA A 528 21.83 -3.04 -3.82
CA ALA A 528 22.97 -3.26 -4.73
C ALA A 528 24.22 -3.80 -4.02
N ALA A 529 24.46 -3.35 -2.79
CA ALA A 529 25.61 -3.78 -1.99
C ALA A 529 25.51 -5.23 -1.47
N GLN A 530 24.32 -5.84 -1.56
CA GLN A 530 24.04 -7.18 -1.05
C GLN A 530 23.78 -8.23 -2.14
N LEU A 531 23.74 -7.81 -3.41
CA LEU A 531 23.43 -8.66 -4.56
C LEU A 531 24.64 -8.77 -5.47
N GLU A 532 25.05 -10.00 -5.74
CA GLU A 532 26.10 -10.32 -6.69
C GLU A 532 25.57 -11.23 -7.81
N PRO A 533 26.11 -11.14 -9.04
CA PRO A 533 25.81 -12.11 -10.08
C PRO A 533 26.03 -13.56 -9.58
N GLY A 534 25.08 -14.43 -9.87
CA GLY A 534 25.05 -15.82 -9.40
C GLY A 534 24.27 -16.04 -8.10
N CYS A 535 23.92 -14.99 -7.35
CA CYS A 535 23.06 -15.12 -6.17
C CYS A 535 21.68 -15.68 -6.55
N ARG A 536 21.14 -16.56 -5.70
CA ARG A 536 19.78 -17.06 -5.81
C ARG A 536 18.82 -16.26 -4.95
N VAL A 537 17.74 -15.80 -5.58
CA VAL A 537 16.76 -14.90 -4.96
C VAL A 537 15.33 -15.37 -5.23
N ASP A 538 14.44 -15.03 -4.31
CA ASP A 538 13.01 -14.99 -4.59
C ASP A 538 12.63 -13.53 -4.87
N ALA A 539 11.94 -13.29 -5.97
CA ALA A 539 11.55 -11.97 -6.43
C ALA A 539 10.04 -11.83 -6.41
N ALA A 540 9.52 -10.83 -5.68
CA ALA A 540 8.12 -10.42 -5.75
C ALA A 540 7.99 -9.21 -6.68
N PHE A 541 7.03 -9.22 -7.60
CA PHE A 541 6.97 -8.23 -8.67
C PHE A 541 5.56 -8.04 -9.25
N TYR A 542 5.37 -6.88 -9.86
CA TYR A 542 4.31 -6.64 -10.83
C TYR A 542 4.84 -6.97 -12.23
N LEU A 543 4.03 -7.71 -13.00
CA LEU A 543 4.32 -7.96 -14.42
C LEU A 543 3.84 -6.75 -15.23
N GLN A 544 4.72 -6.19 -16.10
CA GLN A 544 4.38 -5.03 -16.90
C GLN A 544 5.06 -5.02 -18.27
N ALA A 545 4.45 -4.30 -19.22
CA ALA A 545 5.07 -3.91 -20.47
C ALA A 545 5.86 -2.60 -20.25
N ASN A 546 7.11 -2.58 -20.71
CA ASN A 546 7.95 -1.39 -20.68
C ASN A 546 8.29 -0.96 -22.11
N THR A 547 7.85 0.24 -22.51
CA THR A 547 8.14 0.78 -23.83
C THR A 547 9.28 1.80 -23.72
N PHE A 548 10.40 1.45 -24.33
CA PHE A 548 11.57 2.34 -24.39
C PHE A 548 12.05 2.49 -25.83
N ARG A 549 12.14 3.72 -26.32
CA ARG A 549 12.55 4.07 -27.70
C ARG A 549 11.75 3.32 -28.78
N GLY A 550 10.43 3.16 -28.56
CA GLY A 550 9.52 2.50 -29.50
C GLY A 550 9.52 0.97 -29.44
N THR A 551 10.36 0.36 -28.60
CA THR A 551 10.36 -1.10 -28.37
C THR A 551 9.68 -1.42 -27.05
N THR A 552 8.66 -2.27 -27.10
CA THR A 552 7.96 -2.77 -25.91
C THR A 552 8.52 -4.13 -25.51
N THR A 553 8.92 -4.26 -24.25
CA THR A 553 9.47 -5.49 -23.66
C THR A 553 8.78 -5.83 -22.36
N LEU A 554 8.77 -7.11 -22.02
CA LEU A 554 8.31 -7.56 -20.71
C LEU A 554 9.32 -7.12 -19.64
N GLN A 555 8.81 -6.59 -18.53
CA GLN A 555 9.63 -6.16 -17.39
C GLN A 555 8.97 -6.56 -16.06
N LEU A 556 9.79 -7.01 -15.13
CA LEU A 556 9.40 -7.26 -13.75
C LEU A 556 9.64 -5.98 -12.94
N GLN A 557 8.58 -5.31 -12.48
CA GLN A 557 8.70 -4.22 -11.53
C GLN A 557 8.74 -4.81 -10.13
N LEU A 558 9.93 -4.88 -9.52
CA LEU A 558 10.11 -5.52 -8.22
C LEU A 558 9.40 -4.73 -7.10
N VAL A 559 8.71 -5.48 -6.28
CA VAL A 559 8.07 -5.03 -5.03
C VAL A 559 8.99 -5.35 -3.85
N ASP A 560 9.56 -6.58 -3.84
CA ASP A 560 10.55 -7.02 -2.87
C ASP A 560 11.47 -8.09 -3.47
N LEU A 561 12.62 -8.28 -2.83
CA LEU A 561 13.62 -9.26 -3.22
C LEU A 561 14.27 -9.83 -1.96
N ARG A 562 14.36 -11.15 -1.86
CA ARG A 562 14.98 -11.82 -0.72
C ARG A 562 15.89 -12.98 -1.16
N PRO A 563 16.88 -13.39 -0.36
CA PRO A 563 17.62 -14.63 -0.60
C PRO A 563 16.63 -15.80 -0.73
N SER A 564 16.82 -16.66 -1.73
CA SER A 564 15.86 -17.73 -1.99
C SER A 564 15.83 -18.78 -0.89
N LEU A 565 14.61 -19.11 -0.43
CA LEU A 565 14.35 -20.23 0.48
C LEU A 565 14.12 -21.55 -0.29
N THR A 566 14.11 -21.51 -1.61
CA THR A 566 13.94 -22.71 -2.45
C THR A 566 15.31 -23.30 -2.79
N PRO A 567 15.57 -24.59 -2.49
CA PRO A 567 16.83 -25.21 -2.86
C PRO A 567 16.96 -25.37 -4.38
N SER A 568 18.17 -25.23 -4.91
CA SER A 568 18.47 -25.67 -6.29
C SER A 568 18.43 -27.19 -6.34
N ARG A 569 18.38 -27.76 -7.56
CA ARG A 569 18.44 -29.22 -7.75
C ARG A 569 19.67 -29.83 -7.04
N HIS A 570 20.84 -29.23 -7.23
CA HIS A 570 22.07 -29.68 -6.59
C HIS A 570 22.04 -29.55 -5.06
N GLU A 571 21.45 -28.50 -4.53
CA GLU A 571 21.26 -28.31 -3.07
C GLU A 571 20.26 -29.34 -2.53
N ALA A 572 19.14 -29.58 -3.24
CA ALA A 572 18.15 -30.59 -2.85
C ALA A 572 18.78 -32.00 -2.83
N GLU A 573 19.54 -32.36 -3.89
CA GLU A 573 20.31 -33.60 -3.94
C GLU A 573 21.35 -33.70 -2.79
N SER A 574 21.97 -32.57 -2.42
CA SER A 574 22.93 -32.50 -1.30
C SER A 574 22.26 -32.70 0.05
N LEU A 575 21.10 -32.10 0.26
CA LEU A 575 20.31 -32.26 1.49
C LEU A 575 19.74 -33.67 1.62
N ASP A 576 19.26 -34.27 0.50
CA ASP A 576 18.82 -35.66 0.47
C ASP A 576 19.97 -36.62 0.83
N LEU A 577 21.15 -36.39 0.27
CA LEU A 577 22.34 -37.21 0.58
C LEU A 577 22.71 -37.10 2.06
N LEU A 578 22.65 -35.90 2.66
CA LEU A 578 22.88 -35.71 4.09
C LEU A 578 21.80 -36.42 4.93
N HIS A 579 20.54 -36.33 4.50
CA HIS A 579 19.42 -37.02 5.17
C HIS A 579 19.59 -38.54 5.15
N ARG A 580 20.00 -39.10 4.03
CA ARG A 580 20.32 -40.55 3.94
C ARG A 580 21.47 -40.94 4.82
N LEU A 581 22.52 -40.10 4.90
CA LEU A 581 23.65 -40.35 5.86
C LEU A 581 23.16 -40.36 7.31
N THR A 582 22.35 -39.38 7.72
CA THR A 582 21.84 -39.28 9.10
C THR A 582 20.82 -40.39 9.42
N GLY A 583 19.99 -40.78 8.42
CA GLY A 583 18.99 -41.84 8.52
C GLY A 583 19.54 -43.27 8.31
N GLU A 584 20.86 -43.45 8.33
CA GLU A 584 21.54 -44.76 8.22
C GLU A 584 21.28 -45.52 6.92
N GLN A 585 20.89 -44.83 5.86
CA GLN A 585 20.67 -45.46 4.55
C GLN A 585 22.02 -45.75 3.83
N PRO A 586 22.07 -46.77 2.98
CA PRO A 586 23.29 -47.10 2.26
C PRO A 586 23.70 -46.03 1.27
N LEU A 587 24.98 -45.74 1.20
CA LEU A 587 25.58 -44.75 0.30
C LEU A 587 26.54 -45.48 -0.67
N THR A 588 26.57 -44.98 -1.90
CA THR A 588 27.54 -45.43 -2.93
C THR A 588 28.95 -44.87 -2.58
N ALA A 589 29.97 -45.43 -3.23
CA ALA A 589 31.34 -44.92 -3.06
C ALA A 589 31.49 -43.47 -3.56
N GLN A 590 30.77 -43.09 -4.63
CA GLN A 590 30.78 -41.76 -5.17
C GLN A 590 30.11 -40.74 -4.22
N GLU A 591 28.96 -41.11 -3.64
CA GLU A 591 28.25 -40.33 -2.64
C GLU A 591 29.09 -40.14 -1.36
N THR A 592 29.74 -41.20 -0.90
CA THR A 592 30.66 -41.13 0.25
C THR A 592 31.81 -40.17 -0.03
N ALA A 593 32.39 -40.18 -1.26
CA ALA A 593 33.47 -39.26 -1.63
C ALA A 593 33.04 -37.79 -1.61
N ARG A 594 31.80 -37.47 -2.02
CA ARG A 594 31.25 -36.10 -1.97
C ARG A 594 31.15 -35.59 -0.52
N LEU A 595 30.81 -36.47 0.44
CA LEU A 595 30.67 -36.15 1.85
C LEU A 595 31.99 -36.03 2.61
N MET A 596 33.15 -36.42 2.00
CA MET A 596 34.44 -36.32 2.67
C MET A 596 34.82 -34.86 2.91
N ILE A 597 35.08 -34.53 4.16
CA ILE A 597 35.47 -33.19 4.61
C ILE A 597 36.80 -33.24 5.34
N SER A 598 37.72 -32.36 5.01
CA SER A 598 39.02 -32.28 5.61
C SER A 598 38.99 -31.52 6.96
N ARG A 599 40.06 -31.76 7.78
CA ARG A 599 40.21 -31.02 9.03
C ARG A 599 40.28 -29.51 8.84
N ASP A 600 40.94 -29.08 7.76
CA ASP A 600 41.08 -27.65 7.45
C ASP A 600 39.77 -27.02 7.04
N GLN A 601 38.93 -27.77 6.35
CA GLN A 601 37.57 -27.33 6.00
C GLN A 601 36.66 -27.21 7.23
N PHE A 602 36.71 -28.19 8.16
CA PHE A 602 36.03 -28.06 9.45
C PHE A 602 36.48 -26.80 10.20
N ALA A 603 37.81 -26.58 10.26
CA ALA A 603 38.37 -25.41 10.93
C ALA A 603 37.96 -24.08 10.24
N ALA A 604 37.79 -24.09 8.92
CA ALA A 604 37.31 -22.94 8.17
C ALA A 604 35.85 -22.63 8.50
N PHE A 605 34.94 -23.63 8.43
CA PHE A 605 33.55 -23.48 8.81
C PHE A 605 33.40 -23.04 10.28
N TRP A 606 34.15 -23.62 11.17
CA TRP A 606 34.14 -23.29 12.61
C TRP A 606 34.52 -21.81 12.85
N ARG A 607 35.58 -21.32 12.20
CA ARG A 607 36.02 -19.92 12.36
C ARG A 607 34.96 -18.91 11.91
N ILE A 608 34.22 -19.22 10.85
CA ILE A 608 33.12 -18.38 10.38
C ILE A 608 31.98 -18.43 11.40
N LEU A 609 31.61 -19.62 11.83
CA LEU A 609 30.50 -19.82 12.78
C LEU A 609 30.78 -19.16 14.14
N ASP A 610 31.96 -19.34 14.68
CA ASP A 610 32.41 -18.75 15.94
C ASP A 610 32.36 -17.21 15.87
N ARG A 611 32.77 -16.61 14.74
CA ARG A 611 32.69 -15.17 14.53
C ARG A 611 31.24 -14.67 14.53
N HIS A 612 30.34 -15.38 13.88
CA HIS A 612 28.92 -15.00 13.81
C HIS A 612 28.20 -15.19 15.15
N LEU A 613 28.60 -16.18 15.95
CA LEU A 613 27.95 -16.54 17.21
C LEU A 613 28.58 -15.89 18.46
N LYS A 614 29.76 -15.26 18.34
CA LYS A 614 30.39 -14.53 19.48
C LYS A 614 29.54 -13.38 20.02
N GLN A 615 28.63 -12.85 19.24
CA GLN A 615 27.72 -11.77 19.64
C GLN A 615 26.42 -12.27 20.30
N GLY A 616 26.28 -13.58 20.52
CA GLY A 616 25.11 -14.22 21.09
C GLY A 616 24.46 -15.23 20.15
N LYS A 617 23.11 -15.35 20.20
CA LYS A 617 22.38 -16.24 19.30
C LYS A 617 22.26 -15.65 17.90
N LEU A 618 22.32 -16.49 16.86
CA LEU A 618 22.10 -16.15 15.47
C LEU A 618 20.74 -16.72 15.03
N GLU A 619 19.80 -15.86 14.66
CA GLU A 619 18.54 -16.23 14.05
C GLU A 619 18.61 -15.94 12.56
N THR A 620 18.47 -16.97 11.71
CA THR A 620 18.62 -16.85 10.26
C THR A 620 17.83 -17.94 9.52
N ASP A 621 17.67 -17.77 8.20
CA ASP A 621 17.13 -18.82 7.35
C ASP A 621 18.24 -19.84 7.01
N LEU A 622 17.95 -21.12 7.14
CA LEU A 622 18.96 -22.18 7.03
C LEU A 622 19.62 -22.22 5.64
N LEU A 623 18.84 -22.23 4.57
CA LEU A 623 19.39 -22.35 3.21
C LEU A 623 20.27 -21.18 2.80
N PRO A 624 19.86 -19.90 2.96
CA PRO A 624 20.75 -18.78 2.74
C PRO A 624 22.02 -18.81 3.57
N TYR A 625 21.91 -19.23 4.84
CA TYR A 625 23.06 -19.34 5.70
C TYR A 625 24.06 -20.42 5.25
N LEU A 626 23.57 -21.60 4.85
CA LEU A 626 24.40 -22.65 4.27
C LEU A 626 25.11 -22.20 2.99
N ARG A 627 24.42 -21.46 2.11
CA ARG A 627 25.03 -20.86 0.91
C ARG A 627 26.13 -19.87 1.26
N SER A 628 25.90 -19.02 2.24
CA SER A 628 26.91 -18.07 2.74
C SER A 628 28.15 -18.78 3.29
N LEU A 629 27.96 -19.82 4.09
CA LEU A 629 29.06 -20.63 4.60
C LEU A 629 29.84 -21.33 3.46
N ALA A 630 29.10 -21.90 2.51
CA ALA A 630 29.64 -22.59 1.34
C ALA A 630 30.48 -21.65 0.45
N ALA A 631 29.97 -20.44 0.19
CA ALA A 631 30.66 -19.41 -0.59
C ALA A 631 31.97 -18.94 0.06
N GLN A 632 31.98 -18.74 1.38
CA GLN A 632 33.15 -18.28 2.13
C GLN A 632 34.26 -19.33 2.19
N VAL A 633 33.90 -20.62 2.24
CA VAL A 633 34.92 -21.72 2.31
C VAL A 633 35.34 -22.17 0.89
N GLY A 634 34.40 -22.15 -0.05
CA GLY A 634 34.64 -22.51 -1.45
C GLY A 634 34.86 -24.02 -1.69
N GLY A 635 35.06 -24.36 -2.98
CA GLY A 635 35.39 -25.73 -3.42
C GLY A 635 34.16 -26.54 -3.85
N CYS A 636 34.41 -27.70 -4.48
CA CYS A 636 33.39 -28.65 -4.91
C CYS A 636 32.58 -29.14 -3.70
N ASP A 637 31.24 -29.30 -3.91
CA ASP A 637 30.31 -29.76 -2.88
C ASP A 637 30.36 -28.93 -1.57
N SER A 638 30.80 -27.64 -1.63
CA SER A 638 30.95 -26.79 -0.45
C SER A 638 29.64 -26.62 0.33
N PHE A 639 28.49 -26.57 -0.37
CA PHE A 639 27.15 -26.52 0.26
C PHE A 639 26.85 -27.79 1.07
N LEU A 640 27.08 -28.96 0.48
CA LEU A 640 26.93 -30.27 1.18
C LEU A 640 27.83 -30.35 2.39
N ARG A 641 29.09 -29.91 2.25
CA ARG A 641 30.06 -29.91 3.33
C ARG A 641 29.74 -28.91 4.43
N ALA A 642 29.17 -27.76 4.10
CA ALA A 642 28.67 -26.78 5.08
C ALA A 642 27.53 -27.40 5.92
N ALA A 643 26.58 -28.05 5.26
CA ALA A 643 25.47 -28.74 5.92
C ALA A 643 25.95 -29.89 6.81
N LEU A 644 26.89 -30.70 6.32
CA LEU A 644 27.54 -31.77 7.13
C LEU A 644 28.30 -31.19 8.32
N ALA A 645 29.03 -30.09 8.13
CA ALA A 645 29.78 -29.46 9.22
C ALA A 645 28.88 -28.99 10.37
N LEU A 646 27.74 -28.33 10.04
CA LEU A 646 26.73 -27.93 11.04
C LEU A 646 26.17 -29.15 11.78
N THR A 647 25.83 -30.23 11.06
CA THR A 647 25.36 -31.47 11.65
C THR A 647 26.39 -32.07 12.62
N VAL A 648 27.66 -32.16 12.21
CA VAL A 648 28.75 -32.68 13.06
C VAL A 648 28.97 -31.79 14.29
N PHE A 649 28.93 -30.47 14.14
CA PHE A 649 29.10 -29.55 15.29
C PHE A 649 27.92 -29.68 16.27
N GLN A 650 26.71 -29.89 15.79
CA GLN A 650 25.54 -30.17 16.64
C GLN A 650 25.66 -31.53 17.35
N GLU A 651 25.99 -32.60 16.61
CA GLU A 651 26.18 -33.96 17.17
C GLU A 651 27.26 -33.98 18.24
N ARG A 652 28.29 -33.13 18.11
CA ARG A 652 29.38 -33.02 19.06
C ARG A 652 29.14 -32.00 20.19
N GLY A 653 27.93 -31.42 20.24
CA GLY A 653 27.53 -30.48 21.25
C GLY A 653 28.25 -29.13 21.21
N LEU A 654 28.91 -28.80 20.11
CA LEU A 654 29.58 -27.51 19.91
C LEU A 654 28.60 -26.36 19.72
N ILE A 655 27.49 -26.64 19.07
CA ILE A 655 26.39 -25.72 18.84
C ILE A 655 25.05 -26.39 19.20
N SER A 656 24.08 -25.57 19.57
CA SER A 656 22.67 -25.95 19.56
C SER A 656 21.97 -25.29 18.37
N LEU A 657 21.15 -26.08 17.67
CA LEU A 657 20.35 -25.64 16.54
C LEU A 657 18.88 -25.98 16.81
N SER A 658 18.02 -24.99 16.93
CA SER A 658 16.57 -25.16 16.97
C SER A 658 15.96 -24.63 15.69
N ARG A 659 14.93 -25.31 15.17
CA ARG A 659 14.26 -24.95 13.91
C ARG A 659 12.81 -24.64 14.15
N GLN A 660 12.35 -23.52 13.57
CA GLN A 660 10.95 -23.15 13.43
C GLN A 660 10.67 -22.83 11.96
N GLU A 661 9.95 -23.70 11.26
CA GLU A 661 9.75 -23.63 9.81
C GLU A 661 11.10 -23.56 9.06
N ASP A 662 11.33 -22.49 8.26
CA ASP A 662 12.56 -22.25 7.51
C ASP A 662 13.64 -21.52 8.33
N ARG A 663 13.29 -20.95 9.48
CA ARG A 663 14.20 -20.25 10.38
C ARG A 663 14.91 -21.20 11.34
N VAL A 664 16.16 -20.88 11.59
CA VAL A 664 16.98 -21.59 12.59
C VAL A 664 17.58 -20.61 13.57
N THR A 665 17.62 -21.04 14.83
CA THR A 665 18.36 -20.34 15.88
C THR A 665 19.59 -21.17 16.22
N LEU A 666 20.76 -20.57 16.06
CA LEU A 666 22.06 -21.15 16.33
C LEU A 666 22.68 -20.49 17.59
N CYS A 667 23.19 -21.29 18.51
CA CYS A 667 23.90 -20.81 19.69
C CYS A 667 25.19 -21.61 19.88
N LEU A 668 26.27 -20.97 20.41
CA LEU A 668 27.44 -21.68 20.89
C LEU A 668 27.11 -22.33 22.23
N ASN A 669 27.55 -23.59 22.41
CA ASN A 669 27.49 -24.25 23.69
C ASN A 669 28.82 -24.06 24.45
N PRO A 670 28.80 -23.86 25.77
CA PRO A 670 30.03 -23.79 26.56
C PRO A 670 30.72 -25.16 26.57
N ILE A 671 32.01 -25.17 26.19
CA ILE A 671 32.79 -26.41 26.07
C ILE A 671 34.02 -26.32 26.94
N GLN A 672 34.31 -27.41 27.69
CA GLN A 672 35.54 -27.58 28.41
C GLN A 672 36.50 -28.52 27.65
N GLY A 673 37.62 -27.97 27.15
CA GLY A 673 38.65 -28.75 26.48
C GLY A 673 38.51 -28.93 24.97
N LYS A 674 39.26 -29.87 24.38
CA LYS A 674 39.24 -30.18 22.94
C LYS A 674 38.20 -31.24 22.65
N VAL A 675 37.38 -30.97 21.59
CA VAL A 675 36.36 -31.91 21.15
C VAL A 675 36.85 -32.69 19.93
N ASP A 676 36.74 -34.00 19.99
CA ASP A 676 37.03 -34.88 18.84
C ASP A 676 35.81 -34.91 17.90
N LEU A 677 35.90 -34.24 16.76
CA LEU A 677 34.85 -34.22 15.75
C LEU A 677 34.60 -35.61 15.13
N TYR A 678 35.62 -36.44 15.02
CA TYR A 678 35.52 -37.76 14.42
C TYR A 678 34.76 -38.78 15.29
N ALA A 679 34.45 -38.43 16.50
CA ALA A 679 33.51 -39.19 17.33
C ALA A 679 32.02 -38.92 16.98
N SER A 680 31.72 -38.05 16.00
CA SER A 680 30.36 -37.80 15.47
C SER A 680 29.83 -39.10 14.83
N PRO A 681 28.55 -39.46 15.07
CA PRO A 681 27.88 -40.58 14.41
C PRO A 681 27.98 -40.55 12.88
N CYS A 682 27.71 -39.39 12.26
CA CYS A 682 27.84 -39.22 10.81
C CYS A 682 29.24 -39.52 10.28
N LEU A 683 30.30 -39.03 10.95
CA LEU A 683 31.66 -39.24 10.49
C LEU A 683 32.16 -40.68 10.74
N ARG A 684 31.71 -41.38 11.80
CA ARG A 684 31.98 -42.80 12.02
C ARG A 684 31.38 -43.66 10.90
N ARG A 685 30.16 -43.38 10.48
CA ARG A 685 29.51 -44.09 9.34
C ARG A 685 30.27 -43.91 8.03
N LEU A 686 30.69 -42.69 7.71
CA LEU A 686 31.49 -42.41 6.51
C LEU A 686 32.83 -43.21 6.51
N ARG A 687 33.45 -43.41 7.66
CA ARG A 687 34.71 -44.20 7.78
C ARG A 687 34.47 -45.71 7.74
N GLY A 688 33.45 -46.21 8.43
CA GLY A 688 33.12 -47.65 8.44
C GLY A 688 32.72 -48.16 7.06
N GLY A 689 31.99 -47.38 6.25
CA GLY A 689 31.68 -47.69 4.86
C GLY A 689 32.92 -47.67 3.93
N ALA A 690 34.00 -46.97 4.29
CA ALA A 690 35.25 -46.96 3.53
C ALA A 690 36.19 -48.14 3.86
N GLU A 691 36.10 -48.71 5.07
CA GLU A 691 36.92 -49.86 5.48
C GLU A 691 36.39 -51.20 4.98
N VAL A 692 35.05 -51.36 4.88
CA VAL A 692 34.41 -52.62 4.35
C VAL A 692 34.78 -52.88 2.88
N LYS A 693 35.09 -51.85 2.09
CA LYS A 693 35.47 -51.99 0.67
C LYS A 693 36.98 -52.20 0.42
N ARG A 694 37.83 -52.05 1.44
CA ARG A 694 39.26 -52.41 1.34
C ARG A 694 39.53 -53.86 1.70
N GLY A 695 38.58 -54.55 2.33
CA GLY A 695 38.67 -55.96 2.69
C GLY A 695 38.26 -56.92 1.58
N ASP A 696 37.50 -56.49 0.58
CA ASP A 696 37.01 -57.36 -0.52
C ASP A 696 37.90 -57.35 -1.79
N SER A 697 39.08 -56.78 -1.72
CA SER A 697 40.05 -56.72 -2.83
C SER A 697 41.42 -57.30 -2.40
N GLN A 698 41.41 -58.41 -1.63
CA GLN A 698 42.57 -59.31 -1.45
C GLN A 698 42.26 -60.73 -1.91
#